data_7e354fd8f1e8e64a546c3e10dfb4071b
#
_entry.id   7e354fd8f1e8e64a546c3e10dfb4071b
#
_cell.length_a   1.000
_cell.length_b   1.000
_cell.length_c   1.000
_cell.angle_alpha   90.00
_cell.angle_beta   90.00
_cell.angle_gamma   90.00
#
_symmetry.space_group_name_H-M   'P 1'
#
loop_
_entity.id
_entity.type
_entity.pdbx_description
1 polymer ?
#
loop_
_entity_poly.entity_id
_entity_poly.type
_entity_poly.pdbx_seq_one_letter_code
_entity_poly.pdbx_strand_id
1 'polypeptide(L)'
;MTFRDFDFNKSLQEVNSLSKEVTKDLDRILANKLELKKHLGTVTELSTIAMDERLDDLCANLDMKLLLSQGVNRKVKNLKDAQDRAQNLMLQSNIYSKRKLLLAKLSDAIVMDDFTGGLTHIEAWNQLDLLSSQISDSTLKTALPIFEFDVQIKKFQELLQDRIKVSINENKSDDFSRLIVFFPKVQLSSVGLQIFCNFYRKQIGKKFEVLSGDEKGNFVSQLSNIFQHTIELFSDNREHLLRHYGPHSVGEFLFGLQNENSLYASKILHSIVSDQGFIIFSETTTKNTTSMVDLLSFDRCLNDLMLLFQYSEEYLYRMSALYEEIHILDDGIAPNTIKSLPFFENIKGLLKDYTRFESIYLKENVKLAIKIDTVEENFISSSVDDIFYILHKSACRAYGTGSFNVASVVLADIKTLLTGVVYETMCEKMKSLDSSIIENFVLTSIKGESDLRLKLIQISHPINNAIIVSQYVLKLKEELQEHARTLYKESERENIEIVLIEILPISEVFKKLSSQSIQKISELLLAEFSCFELLGSQNYEFSEERYEQSSSYDRWVVTLLQSIEFYLGIFKPYFIDANFNFLVACMAESIAIRIESILFSSLRFNQLGGLHFERELRAIISQFSCFLNHSVREKFVRLTQIGMILSSESVSEIFEYWEDNTGSLIWHLTEGEIKRTMTLRSDFKKFSMKD
;
A
#
# COMPACT_ATOMS: atom_id res chain seq x y z
N MET A 1 -71.92 43.98 14.74
CA MET A 1 -72.61 43.44 15.97
C MET A 1 -71.53 42.77 16.81
N THR A 2 -71.26 43.37 17.89
CA THR A 2 -70.13 43.02 18.80
C THR A 2 -70.42 41.70 19.51
N PHE A 3 -69.50 40.73 19.33
CA PHE A 3 -69.43 39.51 20.13
C PHE A 3 -68.93 39.83 21.55
N ARG A 4 -69.75 40.60 22.30
CA ARG A 4 -69.56 40.74 23.74
C ARG A 4 -70.77 40.07 24.39
N ASP A 5 -70.48 39.18 25.31
CA ASP A 5 -71.42 38.53 26.23
C ASP A 5 -72.06 37.20 25.77
N PHE A 6 -71.23 36.34 25.10
CA PHE A 6 -71.58 34.92 25.15
C PHE A 6 -70.68 34.27 26.20
N ASP A 7 -71.21 33.99 27.34
CA ASP A 7 -70.50 33.35 28.45
C ASP A 7 -70.33 31.89 28.12
N PHE A 8 -69.23 31.65 27.35
CA PHE A 8 -68.88 30.35 26.78
C PHE A 8 -68.65 29.29 27.86
N ASN A 9 -68.17 29.69 29.06
CA ASN A 9 -68.02 28.82 30.23
C ASN A 9 -69.34 28.32 30.81
N LYS A 10 -70.34 29.14 30.75
CA LYS A 10 -71.65 28.78 31.24
C LYS A 10 -72.34 27.81 30.29
N SER A 11 -72.31 28.07 29.02
CA SER A 11 -72.78 27.15 27.99
C SER A 11 -72.08 25.82 28.00
N LEU A 12 -70.76 25.80 28.30
CA LEU A 12 -69.93 24.58 28.43
C LEU A 12 -70.34 23.76 29.67
N GLN A 13 -70.60 24.42 30.77
CA GLN A 13 -71.12 23.76 31.98
C GLN A 13 -72.52 23.16 31.77
N GLU A 14 -73.37 23.84 31.03
CA GLU A 14 -74.69 23.32 30.65
C GLU A 14 -74.60 22.12 29.71
N VAL A 15 -73.75 22.18 28.72
CA VAL A 15 -73.46 21.03 27.80
C VAL A 15 -72.86 19.84 28.55
N ASN A 16 -71.92 20.06 29.47
CA ASN A 16 -71.31 18.98 30.26
C ASN A 16 -72.32 18.40 31.28
N SER A 17 -73.26 19.20 31.82
CA SER A 17 -74.33 18.69 32.70
C SER A 17 -75.34 17.85 31.91
N LEU A 18 -75.76 18.34 30.74
CA LEU A 18 -76.63 17.59 29.82
C LEU A 18 -75.94 16.27 29.29
N SER A 19 -74.66 16.31 29.01
CA SER A 19 -73.90 15.11 28.62
C SER A 19 -73.88 14.05 29.72
N LYS A 20 -73.69 14.45 30.98
CA LYS A 20 -73.74 13.54 32.13
C LYS A 20 -75.15 12.97 32.38
N GLU A 21 -76.19 13.77 32.13
CA GLU A 21 -77.55 13.32 32.26
C GLU A 21 -77.93 12.33 31.16
N VAL A 22 -77.54 12.61 29.92
CA VAL A 22 -77.75 11.71 28.78
C VAL A 22 -76.95 10.39 28.91
N THR A 23 -75.71 10.41 29.46
CA THR A 23 -74.96 9.14 29.74
C THR A 23 -75.67 8.31 30.80
N LYS A 24 -76.22 8.96 31.82
CA LYS A 24 -76.98 8.30 32.90
C LYS A 24 -78.28 7.67 32.38
N ASP A 25 -78.99 8.37 31.48
CA ASP A 25 -80.17 7.82 30.82
C ASP A 25 -79.85 6.70 29.81
N LEU A 26 -78.70 6.79 29.14
CA LEU A 26 -78.21 5.70 28.24
C LEU A 26 -77.93 4.43 29.03
N ASP A 27 -77.25 4.52 30.17
CA ASP A 27 -77.01 3.38 31.06
C ASP A 27 -78.33 2.78 31.60
N ARG A 28 -79.32 3.64 31.89
CA ARG A 28 -80.66 3.19 32.29
C ARG A 28 -81.41 2.44 31.18
N ILE A 29 -81.33 2.92 29.93
CA ILE A 29 -81.91 2.31 28.75
C ILE A 29 -81.24 0.99 28.44
N LEU A 30 -79.85 0.89 28.56
CA LEU A 30 -79.11 -0.34 28.41
C LEU A 30 -79.45 -1.38 29.45
N ALA A 31 -79.65 -0.99 30.72
CA ALA A 31 -80.11 -1.84 31.80
C ALA A 31 -81.54 -2.39 31.51
N ASN A 32 -82.44 -1.53 31.06
CA ASN A 32 -83.84 -1.92 30.68
C ASN A 32 -83.81 -2.85 29.44
N LYS A 33 -82.89 -2.68 28.49
CA LYS A 33 -82.76 -3.55 27.34
C LYS A 33 -82.25 -4.95 27.75
N LEU A 34 -81.38 -5.02 28.78
CA LEU A 34 -80.88 -6.29 29.31
C LEU A 34 -81.98 -7.05 30.05
N GLU A 35 -82.84 -6.32 30.78
CA GLU A 35 -84.02 -6.84 31.50
C GLU A 35 -85.13 -7.35 30.54
N LEU A 36 -85.41 -6.55 29.47
CA LEU A 36 -86.30 -6.95 28.39
C LEU A 36 -85.79 -8.20 27.64
N LYS A 37 -84.46 -8.34 27.44
CA LYS A 37 -83.85 -9.55 26.82
C LYS A 37 -83.97 -10.78 27.72
N LYS A 38 -83.94 -10.63 29.04
CA LYS A 38 -84.24 -11.68 30.02
C LYS A 38 -85.73 -12.08 30.02
N HIS A 39 -86.66 -11.09 29.93
CA HIS A 39 -88.08 -11.39 29.83
C HIS A 39 -88.52 -12.02 28.50
N LEU A 40 -87.80 -11.71 27.38
CA LEU A 40 -88.00 -12.41 26.10
C LEU A 40 -87.61 -13.84 26.18
N GLY A 41 -86.51 -14.18 26.91
CA GLY A 41 -86.08 -15.55 27.14
C GLY A 41 -87.06 -16.41 27.93
N THR A 42 -87.83 -15.75 28.87
CA THR A 42 -88.81 -16.49 29.65
C THR A 42 -90.16 -16.64 28.93
N VAL A 43 -90.47 -15.83 27.92
CA VAL A 43 -91.69 -15.92 27.10
C VAL A 43 -91.62 -17.00 26.04
N THR A 44 -90.42 -17.46 25.62
CA THR A 44 -90.27 -18.55 24.69
C THR A 44 -90.50 -19.94 25.30
N GLU A 45 -90.59 -20.06 26.64
CA GLU A 45 -90.89 -21.35 27.31
C GLU A 45 -92.33 -21.58 27.64
N LEU A 46 -93.26 -20.60 27.43
CA LEU A 46 -94.70 -20.76 27.70
C LEU A 46 -95.55 -20.40 26.46
N SER A 47 -95.45 -21.13 25.42
CA SER A 47 -96.39 -21.00 24.34
C SER A 47 -96.83 -22.33 23.82
N THR A 48 -98.00 -22.50 23.89
CA THR A 48 -98.92 -23.10 22.92
C THR A 48 -100.25 -23.17 23.64
N ILE A 49 -101.11 -22.21 23.33
CA ILE A 49 -102.55 -22.27 23.38
C ILE A 49 -103.12 -20.93 23.83
N ALA A 50 -103.87 -20.22 22.98
CA ALA A 50 -104.68 -19.03 23.18
C ALA A 50 -103.92 -17.70 23.19
N MET A 51 -103.44 -17.20 22.03
CA MET A 51 -102.73 -15.90 22.01
C MET A 51 -102.88 -15.04 20.72
N ASP A 52 -103.91 -15.13 19.93
CA ASP A 52 -103.99 -14.26 18.74
C ASP A 52 -104.37 -12.78 19.01
N GLU A 53 -105.17 -12.47 20.03
CA GLU A 53 -105.55 -11.07 20.35
C GLU A 53 -104.57 -10.31 21.30
N ARG A 54 -103.79 -11.07 22.10
CA ARG A 54 -102.75 -10.45 22.98
C ARG A 54 -101.39 -10.26 22.32
N LEU A 55 -101.14 -10.97 21.26
CA LEU A 55 -99.86 -10.81 20.49
C LEU A 55 -99.91 -9.54 19.67
N ASP A 56 -101.01 -9.19 19.05
CA ASP A 56 -101.11 -7.92 18.28
C ASP A 56 -100.97 -6.67 19.16
N ASP A 57 -101.56 -6.66 20.38
CA ASP A 57 -101.36 -5.60 21.35
C ASP A 57 -99.93 -5.53 21.91
N LEU A 58 -99.27 -6.67 22.08
CA LEU A 58 -97.89 -6.73 22.52
C LEU A 58 -96.88 -6.31 21.39
N CYS A 59 -97.16 -6.72 20.13
CA CYS A 59 -96.45 -6.25 18.99
C CYS A 59 -96.58 -4.77 18.76
N ALA A 60 -97.84 -4.19 18.86
CA ALA A 60 -98.06 -2.76 18.77
C ALA A 60 -97.35 -1.97 19.89
N ASN A 61 -97.33 -2.53 21.11
CA ASN A 61 -96.62 -1.92 22.25
C ASN A 61 -95.09 -2.04 22.10
N LEU A 62 -94.58 -3.15 21.51
CA LEU A 62 -93.19 -3.34 21.18
C LEU A 62 -92.74 -2.43 20.04
N ASP A 63 -93.56 -2.27 19.00
CA ASP A 63 -93.29 -1.32 17.91
C ASP A 63 -93.32 0.11 18.38
N MET A 64 -94.25 0.50 19.28
CA MET A 64 -94.24 1.83 19.88
C MET A 64 -93.01 2.06 20.76
N LYS A 65 -92.54 1.05 21.53
CA LYS A 65 -91.28 1.13 22.31
C LYS A 65 -90.06 1.12 21.44
N LEU A 66 -90.05 0.36 20.29
CA LEU A 66 -89.02 0.42 19.35
C LEU A 66 -88.87 1.76 18.65
N LEU A 67 -90.01 2.38 18.27
CA LEU A 67 -90.02 3.73 17.69
C LEU A 67 -89.58 4.78 18.71
N LEU A 68 -89.96 4.64 19.98
CA LEU A 68 -89.46 5.53 21.06
C LEU A 68 -87.97 5.32 21.31
N SER A 69 -87.47 4.07 21.31
CA SER A 69 -86.05 3.72 21.42
C SER A 69 -85.24 4.27 20.24
N GLN A 70 -85.76 4.13 19.01
CA GLN A 70 -85.17 4.73 17.83
C GLN A 70 -85.18 6.26 17.88
N GLY A 71 -86.26 6.84 18.38
CA GLY A 71 -86.30 8.28 18.57
C GLY A 71 -85.30 8.81 19.61
N VAL A 72 -85.13 8.07 20.70
CA VAL A 72 -84.15 8.38 21.75
C VAL A 72 -82.74 8.20 21.19
N ASN A 73 -82.45 7.08 20.51
CA ASN A 73 -81.17 6.84 19.91
C ASN A 73 -80.80 7.93 18.88
N ARG A 74 -81.79 8.41 18.10
CA ARG A 74 -81.56 9.46 17.13
C ARG A 74 -81.23 10.81 17.83
N LYS A 75 -81.98 11.12 18.96
CA LYS A 75 -81.67 12.30 19.78
C LYS A 75 -80.31 12.22 20.45
N VAL A 76 -79.92 11.04 20.98
CA VAL A 76 -78.60 10.80 21.60
C VAL A 76 -77.50 10.94 20.56
N LYS A 77 -77.68 10.38 19.35
CA LYS A 77 -76.75 10.55 18.26
C LYS A 77 -76.60 12.02 17.86
N ASN A 78 -77.71 12.73 17.69
CA ASN A 78 -77.70 14.15 17.35
C ASN A 78 -77.00 15.00 18.42
N LEU A 79 -77.21 14.69 19.71
CA LEU A 79 -76.56 15.37 20.84
C LEU A 79 -75.07 15.06 20.90
N LYS A 80 -74.67 13.81 20.60
CA LYS A 80 -73.25 13.42 20.50
C LYS A 80 -72.58 14.13 19.34
N ASP A 81 -73.23 14.17 18.18
CA ASP A 81 -72.73 14.89 17.00
C ASP A 81 -72.62 16.40 17.24
N ALA A 82 -73.51 16.95 18.05
CA ALA A 82 -73.50 18.37 18.49
C ALA A 82 -72.38 18.62 19.52
N GLN A 83 -72.17 17.69 20.46
CA GLN A 83 -71.06 17.74 21.41
C GLN A 83 -69.69 17.68 20.70
N ASP A 84 -69.50 16.72 19.75
CA ASP A 84 -68.33 16.59 19.03
C ASP A 84 -68.02 17.84 18.15
N ARG A 85 -69.07 18.43 17.55
CA ARG A 85 -68.96 19.72 16.85
C ARG A 85 -68.53 20.85 17.75
N ALA A 86 -69.15 20.97 18.98
CA ALA A 86 -68.81 22.01 19.96
C ALA A 86 -67.36 21.85 20.45
N GLN A 87 -66.91 20.64 20.73
CA GLN A 87 -65.51 20.36 21.12
C GLN A 87 -64.56 20.75 20.03
N ASN A 88 -64.84 20.37 18.75
CA ASN A 88 -64.03 20.74 17.60
C ASN A 88 -63.95 22.26 17.41
N LEU A 89 -65.03 22.98 17.54
CA LEU A 89 -65.07 24.46 17.46
C LEU A 89 -64.31 25.15 18.61
N MET A 90 -64.32 24.58 19.80
CA MET A 90 -63.51 25.08 20.93
C MET A 90 -62.01 24.86 20.67
N LEU A 91 -61.63 23.68 20.17
CA LEU A 91 -60.25 23.38 19.81
C LEU A 91 -59.81 24.34 18.74
N GLN A 92 -60.54 24.55 17.67
CA GLN A 92 -60.27 25.49 16.60
C GLN A 92 -60.18 26.96 17.10
N SER A 93 -61.02 27.41 17.96
CA SER A 93 -60.94 28.75 18.56
C SER A 93 -59.66 28.94 19.40
N ASN A 94 -59.29 27.91 20.16
CA ASN A 94 -58.11 27.95 20.97
C ASN A 94 -56.80 27.93 20.01
N ILE A 95 -56.82 27.13 18.96
CA ILE A 95 -55.76 27.14 17.96
C ILE A 95 -55.68 28.51 17.28
N TYR A 96 -56.78 29.07 16.86
CA TYR A 96 -56.82 30.42 16.25
C TYR A 96 -56.26 31.50 17.17
N SER A 97 -56.65 31.53 18.43
CA SER A 97 -56.18 32.50 19.42
C SER A 97 -54.65 32.34 19.66
N LYS A 98 -54.16 31.09 19.78
CA LYS A 98 -52.75 30.82 19.92
C LYS A 98 -51.97 31.23 18.68
N ARG A 99 -52.50 30.97 17.48
CA ARG A 99 -51.86 31.38 16.21
C ARG A 99 -51.78 32.90 16.10
N LYS A 100 -52.81 33.62 16.43
CA LYS A 100 -52.83 35.10 16.44
C LYS A 100 -51.80 35.68 17.41
N LEU A 101 -51.67 35.08 18.59
CA LEU A 101 -50.65 35.47 19.57
C LEU A 101 -49.26 35.20 19.08
N LEU A 102 -49.03 34.02 18.46
CA LEU A 102 -47.72 33.66 17.89
C LEU A 102 -47.33 34.57 16.71
N LEU A 103 -48.30 34.96 15.89
CA LEU A 103 -48.09 35.89 14.79
C LEU A 103 -47.65 37.27 15.27
N ALA A 104 -48.30 37.79 16.33
CA ALA A 104 -47.90 39.06 16.95
C ALA A 104 -46.47 38.97 17.52
N LYS A 105 -46.20 37.90 18.28
CA LYS A 105 -44.83 37.66 18.84
C LYS A 105 -43.76 37.48 17.75
N LEU A 106 -44.08 36.81 16.64
CA LEU A 106 -43.17 36.70 15.51
C LEU A 106 -42.90 38.06 14.86
N SER A 107 -43.93 38.90 14.72
CA SER A 107 -43.79 40.29 14.24
C SER A 107 -42.90 41.13 15.16
N ASP A 108 -43.06 41.00 16.47
CA ASP A 108 -42.21 41.68 17.45
C ASP A 108 -40.76 41.18 17.41
N ALA A 109 -40.56 39.89 17.28
CA ALA A 109 -39.23 39.28 17.14
C ALA A 109 -38.51 39.76 15.87
N ILE A 110 -39.23 39.92 14.74
CA ILE A 110 -38.70 40.48 13.50
C ILE A 110 -38.22 41.91 13.68
N VAL A 111 -38.99 42.73 14.42
CA VAL A 111 -38.65 44.13 14.69
C VAL A 111 -37.42 44.26 15.62
N MET A 112 -37.26 43.30 16.56
CA MET A 112 -36.19 43.29 17.55
C MET A 112 -34.95 42.55 17.12
N ASP A 113 -34.88 41.99 15.91
CA ASP A 113 -33.81 41.11 15.43
C ASP A 113 -33.58 39.88 16.33
N ASP A 114 -34.60 39.40 17.04
CA ASP A 114 -34.50 38.21 17.89
C ASP A 114 -34.80 36.94 17.08
N PHE A 115 -33.75 36.36 16.48
CA PHE A 115 -33.86 35.13 15.70
C PHE A 115 -34.21 33.91 16.55
N THR A 116 -33.77 33.85 17.79
CA THR A 116 -34.04 32.72 18.71
C THR A 116 -35.48 32.71 19.15
N GLY A 117 -36.01 33.85 19.56
CA GLY A 117 -37.41 34.01 19.89
C GLY A 117 -38.33 33.81 18.69
N GLY A 118 -38.00 34.39 17.54
CA GLY A 118 -38.73 34.20 16.29
C GLY A 118 -38.84 32.72 15.89
N LEU A 119 -37.77 31.96 16.03
CA LEU A 119 -37.76 30.54 15.71
C LEU A 119 -38.63 29.69 16.64
N THR A 120 -38.59 29.95 17.95
CA THR A 120 -39.47 29.25 18.90
C THR A 120 -40.96 29.47 18.59
N HIS A 121 -41.30 30.67 18.07
CA HIS A 121 -42.66 30.98 17.65
C HIS A 121 -43.07 30.27 16.36
N ILE A 122 -42.12 30.10 15.39
CA ILE A 122 -42.32 29.32 14.17
C ILE A 122 -42.48 27.82 14.48
N GLU A 123 -41.63 27.27 15.35
CA GLU A 123 -41.75 25.88 15.81
C GLU A 123 -43.06 25.60 16.50
N ALA A 124 -43.52 26.52 17.40
CA ALA A 124 -44.79 26.42 18.06
C ALA A 124 -45.98 26.52 17.08
N TRP A 125 -45.87 27.34 16.03
CA TRP A 125 -46.85 27.39 14.96
C TRP A 125 -46.94 26.08 14.20
N ASN A 126 -45.80 25.51 13.78
CA ASN A 126 -45.74 24.23 13.06
C ASN A 126 -46.34 23.08 13.90
N GLN A 127 -46.12 23.06 15.22
CA GLN A 127 -46.73 22.07 16.11
C GLN A 127 -48.29 22.26 16.17
N LEU A 128 -48.76 23.48 16.17
CA LEU A 128 -50.22 23.77 16.12
C LEU A 128 -50.80 23.37 14.75
N ASP A 129 -50.01 23.46 13.67
CA ASP A 129 -50.44 23.08 12.34
C ASP A 129 -50.57 21.54 12.20
N LEU A 130 -49.64 20.78 12.76
CA LEU A 130 -49.75 19.33 12.89
C LEU A 130 -50.97 18.90 13.71
N LEU A 131 -51.26 19.57 14.82
CA LEU A 131 -52.47 19.30 15.60
C LEU A 131 -53.74 19.65 14.84
N SER A 132 -53.72 20.71 14.04
CA SER A 132 -54.88 21.14 13.22
C SER A 132 -55.17 20.20 12.05
N SER A 133 -54.12 19.53 11.49
CA SER A 133 -54.29 18.58 10.39
C SER A 133 -54.98 17.27 10.78
N GLN A 134 -55.03 16.96 12.08
CA GLN A 134 -55.74 15.80 12.65
C GLN A 134 -57.24 16.03 12.76
N ILE A 135 -57.74 17.27 12.58
CA ILE A 135 -59.15 17.63 12.67
C ILE A 135 -59.80 17.50 11.30
N SER A 136 -60.74 16.55 11.14
CA SER A 136 -61.28 16.07 9.86
C SER A 136 -62.26 17.02 9.10
N ASP A 137 -62.44 18.26 9.53
CA ASP A 137 -63.44 19.14 8.91
C ASP A 137 -62.82 20.10 7.88
N SER A 138 -63.13 19.82 6.60
CA SER A 138 -62.59 20.54 5.43
C SER A 138 -63.16 21.95 5.21
N THR A 139 -64.25 22.30 5.87
CA THR A 139 -65.01 23.55 5.60
C THR A 139 -64.47 24.79 6.33
N LEU A 140 -63.57 24.65 7.29
CA LEU A 140 -63.03 25.74 8.11
C LEU A 140 -61.56 26.10 7.85
N LYS A 141 -60.94 25.47 6.86
CA LYS A 141 -59.56 25.79 6.50
C LYS A 141 -59.35 27.22 5.96
N THR A 142 -60.42 27.89 5.53
CA THR A 142 -60.37 29.21 4.90
C THR A 142 -60.33 30.41 5.83
N ALA A 143 -60.54 30.24 7.15
CA ALA A 143 -60.61 31.35 8.12
C ALA A 143 -59.37 31.53 8.99
N LEU A 144 -58.29 30.79 8.73
CA LEU A 144 -57.06 30.86 9.54
C LEU A 144 -56.08 31.88 8.96
N PRO A 145 -55.31 32.64 9.76
CA PRO A 145 -54.38 33.65 9.28
C PRO A 145 -53.09 33.01 8.72
N ILE A 146 -53.24 31.97 7.85
CA ILE A 146 -52.13 31.27 7.23
C ILE A 146 -51.39 32.21 6.28
N PHE A 147 -52.10 32.98 5.50
CA PHE A 147 -51.50 33.92 4.56
C PHE A 147 -50.69 35.01 5.29
N GLU A 148 -51.17 35.52 6.41
CA GLU A 148 -50.42 36.50 7.21
C GLU A 148 -49.14 35.89 7.79
N PHE A 149 -49.19 34.62 8.21
CA PHE A 149 -48.02 33.89 8.71
C PHE A 149 -46.99 33.64 7.62
N ASP A 150 -47.43 33.25 6.42
CA ASP A 150 -46.53 33.05 5.27
C ASP A 150 -45.82 34.34 4.87
N VAL A 151 -46.52 35.49 4.97
CA VAL A 151 -45.89 36.80 4.73
C VAL A 151 -44.84 37.13 5.79
N GLN A 152 -45.13 36.84 7.09
CA GLN A 152 -44.19 37.09 8.18
C GLN A 152 -42.98 36.12 8.12
N ILE A 153 -43.20 34.84 7.78
CA ILE A 153 -42.08 33.91 7.53
C ILE A 153 -41.18 34.41 6.42
N LYS A 154 -41.74 34.85 5.31
CA LYS A 154 -40.92 35.41 4.21
C LYS A 154 -40.09 36.61 4.65
N LYS A 155 -40.66 37.53 5.40
CA LYS A 155 -39.90 38.65 5.98
C LYS A 155 -38.81 38.18 6.93
N PHE A 156 -39.09 37.20 7.77
CA PHE A 156 -38.09 36.60 8.66
C PHE A 156 -36.96 35.91 7.88
N GLN A 157 -37.32 35.19 6.82
CA GLN A 157 -36.36 34.55 5.92
C GLN A 157 -35.48 35.58 5.22
N GLU A 158 -36.02 36.68 4.71
CA GLU A 158 -35.28 37.78 4.07
C GLU A 158 -34.33 38.44 5.09
N LEU A 159 -34.82 38.77 6.29
CA LEU A 159 -34.01 39.35 7.35
C LEU A 159 -32.85 38.43 7.75
N LEU A 160 -33.10 37.11 7.89
CA LEU A 160 -32.07 36.12 8.19
C LEU A 160 -31.01 36.03 7.08
N GLN A 161 -31.45 36.07 5.81
CA GLN A 161 -30.53 36.07 4.66
C GLN A 161 -29.68 37.34 4.61
N ASP A 162 -30.25 38.49 4.91
CA ASP A 162 -29.49 39.75 4.92
C ASP A 162 -28.50 39.82 6.09
N ARG A 163 -28.92 39.33 7.26
CA ARG A 163 -28.03 39.29 8.44
C ARG A 163 -26.81 38.36 8.24
N ILE A 164 -27.06 37.20 7.64
CA ILE A 164 -25.95 36.28 7.33
C ILE A 164 -24.99 36.87 6.28
N LYS A 165 -25.50 37.61 5.28
CA LYS A 165 -24.64 38.32 4.31
C LYS A 165 -23.75 39.36 5.02
N VAL A 166 -24.27 40.09 5.96
CA VAL A 166 -23.50 41.06 6.79
C VAL A 166 -22.43 40.32 7.59
N SER A 167 -22.80 39.22 8.25
CA SER A 167 -21.87 38.40 9.03
C SER A 167 -20.72 37.85 8.17
N ILE A 168 -21.00 37.40 6.94
CA ILE A 168 -20.01 36.94 5.95
C ILE A 168 -19.06 38.07 5.55
N ASN A 169 -19.59 39.29 5.28
CA ASN A 169 -18.79 40.44 4.87
C ASN A 169 -17.87 40.94 5.98
N GLU A 170 -18.35 40.88 7.24
CA GLU A 170 -17.60 41.26 8.44
C GLU A 170 -16.63 40.16 8.93
N ASN A 171 -16.60 38.99 8.32
CA ASN A 171 -15.79 37.82 8.71
C ASN A 171 -16.06 37.32 10.16
N LYS A 172 -17.26 37.47 10.68
CA LYS A 172 -17.63 37.01 12.03
C LYS A 172 -18.04 35.54 11.97
N SER A 173 -17.12 34.62 12.18
CA SER A 173 -17.37 33.16 12.13
C SER A 173 -18.37 32.69 13.19
N ASP A 174 -18.35 33.29 14.39
CA ASP A 174 -19.25 32.90 15.50
C ASP A 174 -20.69 33.27 15.21
N ASP A 175 -20.94 34.49 14.70
CA ASP A 175 -22.29 34.93 14.31
C ASP A 175 -22.82 34.10 13.12
N PHE A 176 -21.94 33.80 12.16
CA PHE A 176 -22.25 32.92 11.02
C PHE A 176 -22.70 31.53 11.48
N SER A 177 -21.92 30.91 12.38
CA SER A 177 -22.21 29.56 12.89
C SER A 177 -23.52 29.50 13.67
N ARG A 178 -23.90 30.58 14.38
CA ARG A 178 -25.17 30.69 15.09
C ARG A 178 -26.36 30.88 14.14
N LEU A 179 -26.21 31.73 13.13
CA LEU A 179 -27.30 32.08 12.22
C LEU A 179 -27.64 30.95 11.25
N ILE A 180 -26.62 30.20 10.78
CA ILE A 180 -26.79 29.15 9.78
C ILE A 180 -27.65 27.98 10.28
N VAL A 181 -27.71 27.73 11.59
CA VAL A 181 -28.57 26.70 12.24
C VAL A 181 -30.04 26.97 12.06
N PHE A 182 -30.42 28.24 11.86
CA PHE A 182 -31.83 28.63 11.74
C PHE A 182 -32.43 28.31 10.36
N PHE A 183 -31.61 28.22 9.30
CA PHE A 183 -32.08 28.00 7.93
C PHE A 183 -32.90 26.70 7.74
N PRO A 184 -32.48 25.54 8.23
CA PRO A 184 -33.28 24.30 8.12
C PRO A 184 -34.63 24.42 8.83
N LYS A 185 -34.68 25.14 9.94
CA LYS A 185 -35.86 25.28 10.76
C LYS A 185 -36.92 26.20 10.14
N VAL A 186 -36.50 27.09 9.23
CA VAL A 186 -37.37 27.99 8.47
C VAL A 186 -37.60 27.54 7.03
N GLN A 187 -37.41 26.27 6.72
CA GLN A 187 -37.64 25.68 5.40
C GLN A 187 -36.69 26.23 4.29
N LEU A 188 -35.56 26.79 4.67
CA LEU A 188 -34.54 27.29 3.75
C LEU A 188 -33.28 26.40 3.77
N SER A 189 -33.45 25.10 3.96
CA SER A 189 -32.34 24.15 4.11
C SER A 189 -31.34 24.20 2.93
N SER A 190 -31.84 24.17 1.68
CA SER A 190 -30.98 24.20 0.48
C SER A 190 -30.23 25.53 0.34
N VAL A 191 -30.90 26.66 0.62
CA VAL A 191 -30.27 28.00 0.56
C VAL A 191 -29.22 28.14 1.66
N GLY A 192 -29.52 27.68 2.85
CA GLY A 192 -28.58 27.67 3.97
C GLY A 192 -27.35 26.85 3.70
N LEU A 193 -27.52 25.66 3.12
CA LEU A 193 -26.40 24.78 2.72
C LEU A 193 -25.52 25.42 1.64
N GLN A 194 -26.13 26.04 0.64
CA GLN A 194 -25.35 26.77 -0.39
C GLN A 194 -24.54 27.93 0.19
N ILE A 195 -25.13 28.70 1.09
CA ILE A 195 -24.44 29.81 1.78
C ILE A 195 -23.29 29.26 2.62
N PHE A 196 -23.53 28.16 3.34
CA PHE A 196 -22.53 27.47 4.15
C PHE A 196 -21.36 26.99 3.30
N CYS A 197 -21.62 26.25 2.23
CA CYS A 197 -20.61 25.78 1.31
C CYS A 197 -19.81 26.94 0.70
N ASN A 198 -20.47 28.01 0.27
CA ASN A 198 -19.81 29.16 -0.32
C ASN A 198 -18.94 29.94 0.67
N PHE A 199 -19.32 30.01 1.94
CA PHE A 199 -18.54 30.63 2.98
C PHE A 199 -17.19 29.90 3.17
N TYR A 200 -17.22 28.56 3.34
CA TYR A 200 -16.02 27.76 3.55
C TYR A 200 -15.17 27.62 2.28
N ARG A 201 -15.78 27.60 1.10
CA ARG A 201 -15.03 27.71 -0.18
C ARG A 201 -14.16 28.97 -0.21
N LYS A 202 -14.72 30.12 0.19
CA LYS A 202 -13.96 31.38 0.28
C LYS A 202 -12.83 31.31 1.32
N GLN A 203 -12.95 30.51 2.37
CA GLN A 203 -11.86 30.32 3.34
C GLN A 203 -10.66 29.62 2.70
N ILE A 204 -10.88 28.59 1.87
CA ILE A 204 -9.81 27.95 1.10
C ILE A 204 -9.12 28.95 0.18
N GLY A 205 -9.90 29.82 -0.50
CA GLY A 205 -9.34 30.85 -1.36
C GLY A 205 -8.46 31.86 -0.62
N LYS A 206 -8.91 32.34 0.54
CA LYS A 206 -8.13 33.24 1.39
C LYS A 206 -6.84 32.57 1.87
N LYS A 207 -6.89 31.31 2.28
CA LYS A 207 -5.70 30.55 2.68
C LYS A 207 -4.71 30.45 1.55
N PHE A 208 -5.19 30.20 0.32
CA PHE A 208 -4.36 30.16 -0.88
C PHE A 208 -3.67 31.51 -1.15
N GLU A 209 -4.38 32.63 -1.04
CA GLU A 209 -3.84 33.97 -1.24
C GLU A 209 -2.71 34.29 -0.24
N VAL A 210 -2.90 33.92 1.04
CA VAL A 210 -1.86 34.06 2.07
C VAL A 210 -0.63 33.21 1.74
N LEU A 211 -0.81 31.91 1.45
CA LEU A 211 0.27 31.01 1.12
C LEU A 211 1.04 31.43 -0.15
N SER A 212 0.34 31.96 -1.15
CA SER A 212 0.97 32.46 -2.38
C SER A 212 1.78 33.74 -2.16
N GLY A 213 1.49 34.51 -1.10
CA GLY A 213 2.22 35.73 -0.73
C GLY A 213 3.49 35.47 0.08
N ASP A 214 3.44 34.52 1.00
CA ASP A 214 4.49 34.31 2.01
C ASP A 214 5.60 33.33 1.55
N GLU A 215 5.27 32.32 0.75
CA GLU A 215 6.19 31.25 0.35
C GLU A 215 6.45 31.24 -1.16
N LYS A 216 7.14 32.24 -1.68
CA LYS A 216 7.55 32.24 -3.10
C LYS A 216 8.56 31.12 -3.34
N GLY A 217 8.14 30.07 -4.05
CA GLY A 217 8.99 28.98 -4.54
C GLY A 217 8.84 27.62 -3.83
N ASN A 218 8.05 27.51 -2.74
CA ASN A 218 7.78 26.20 -2.10
C ASN A 218 6.36 25.72 -2.43
N PHE A 219 6.15 25.33 -3.69
CA PHE A 219 4.85 24.89 -4.19
C PHE A 219 4.33 23.61 -3.51
N VAL A 220 5.23 22.71 -3.15
CA VAL A 220 4.88 21.44 -2.50
C VAL A 220 4.31 21.69 -1.08
N SER A 221 4.94 22.59 -0.32
CA SER A 221 4.45 23.02 1.00
C SER A 221 3.08 23.72 0.88
N GLN A 222 2.91 24.59 -0.10
CA GLN A 222 1.62 25.26 -0.36
C GLN A 222 0.50 24.23 -0.62
N LEU A 223 0.77 23.22 -1.45
CA LEU A 223 -0.20 22.16 -1.75
C LEU A 223 -0.57 21.35 -0.50
N SER A 224 0.42 20.91 0.26
CA SER A 224 0.21 20.18 1.51
C SER A 224 -0.65 21.00 2.50
N ASN A 225 -0.34 22.29 2.67
CA ASN A 225 -1.08 23.17 3.57
C ASN A 225 -2.54 23.37 3.14
N ILE A 226 -2.82 23.47 1.84
CA ILE A 226 -4.20 23.59 1.33
C ILE A 226 -4.97 22.28 1.54
N PHE A 227 -4.35 21.14 1.28
CA PHE A 227 -4.96 19.83 1.52
C PHE A 227 -5.30 19.63 2.99
N GLN A 228 -4.35 19.90 3.88
CA GLN A 228 -4.54 19.80 5.31
C GLN A 228 -5.66 20.72 5.80
N HIS A 229 -5.66 21.97 5.36
CA HIS A 229 -6.71 22.95 5.72
C HIS A 229 -8.09 22.51 5.25
N THR A 230 -8.19 21.91 4.07
CA THR A 230 -9.48 21.38 3.56
C THR A 230 -10.02 20.26 4.42
N ILE A 231 -9.14 19.35 4.88
CA ILE A 231 -9.51 18.25 5.78
C ILE A 231 -9.95 18.79 7.15
N GLU A 232 -9.24 19.78 7.70
CA GLU A 232 -9.56 20.44 8.97
C GLU A 232 -10.93 21.10 8.88
N LEU A 233 -11.17 21.93 7.85
CA LEU A 233 -12.46 22.57 7.63
C LEU A 233 -13.62 21.57 7.55
N PHE A 234 -13.42 20.45 6.89
CA PHE A 234 -14.43 19.41 6.83
C PHE A 234 -14.67 18.76 8.19
N SER A 235 -13.60 18.37 8.89
CA SER A 235 -13.68 17.68 10.18
C SER A 235 -14.36 18.54 11.25
N ASP A 236 -14.03 19.83 11.29
CA ASP A 236 -14.59 20.79 12.26
C ASP A 236 -16.08 21.03 12.05
N ASN A 237 -16.56 20.93 10.81
CA ASN A 237 -17.94 21.28 10.47
C ASN A 237 -18.85 20.07 10.23
N ARG A 238 -18.31 18.87 10.13
CA ARG A 238 -19.05 17.63 9.82
C ARG A 238 -20.21 17.39 10.81
N GLU A 239 -19.92 17.40 12.11
CA GLU A 239 -20.95 17.14 13.12
C GLU A 239 -22.04 18.22 13.13
N HIS A 240 -21.66 19.47 12.92
CA HIS A 240 -22.60 20.59 12.86
C HIS A 240 -23.58 20.41 11.70
N LEU A 241 -23.09 20.04 10.51
CA LEU A 241 -23.95 19.77 9.36
C LEU A 241 -24.84 18.55 9.56
N LEU A 242 -24.29 17.47 10.09
CA LEU A 242 -25.05 16.24 10.36
C LEU A 242 -26.24 16.49 11.31
N ARG A 243 -26.01 17.26 12.37
CA ARG A 243 -27.04 17.57 13.36
C ARG A 243 -28.18 18.47 12.83
N HIS A 244 -27.85 19.41 11.96
CA HIS A 244 -28.79 20.46 11.56
C HIS A 244 -29.34 20.29 10.15
N TYR A 245 -28.58 19.76 9.23
CA TYR A 245 -28.93 19.66 7.82
C TYR A 245 -29.12 18.21 7.32
N GLY A 246 -28.71 17.22 8.12
CA GLY A 246 -28.83 15.81 7.79
C GLY A 246 -27.65 15.25 6.95
N PRO A 247 -27.61 13.92 6.72
CA PRO A 247 -26.46 13.24 6.13
C PRO A 247 -26.14 13.69 4.70
N HIS A 248 -27.13 13.94 3.85
CA HIS A 248 -26.94 14.39 2.46
C HIS A 248 -26.11 15.68 2.35
N SER A 249 -26.32 16.62 3.29
CA SER A 249 -25.61 17.90 3.32
C SER A 249 -24.11 17.77 3.55
N VAL A 250 -23.70 16.74 4.28
CA VAL A 250 -22.27 16.46 4.55
C VAL A 250 -21.53 16.10 3.25
N GLY A 251 -22.17 15.29 2.40
CA GLY A 251 -21.64 14.93 1.10
C GLY A 251 -21.53 16.10 0.12
N GLU A 252 -22.57 16.94 0.04
CA GLU A 252 -22.54 18.17 -0.78
C GLU A 252 -21.47 19.15 -0.32
N PHE A 253 -21.28 19.28 0.98
CA PHE A 253 -20.24 20.14 1.55
C PHE A 253 -18.84 19.62 1.20
N LEU A 254 -18.58 18.31 1.40
CA LEU A 254 -17.31 17.70 1.06
C LEU A 254 -16.98 17.86 -0.42
N PHE A 255 -17.95 17.58 -1.30
CA PHE A 255 -17.82 17.77 -2.73
C PHE A 255 -17.53 19.23 -3.09
N GLY A 256 -18.23 20.17 -2.45
CA GLY A 256 -18.00 21.59 -2.63
C GLY A 256 -16.60 22.06 -2.25
N LEU A 257 -16.09 21.62 -1.11
CA LEU A 257 -14.72 21.91 -0.66
C LEU A 257 -13.67 21.30 -1.61
N GLN A 258 -13.91 20.07 -2.08
CA GLN A 258 -13.00 19.39 -3.00
C GLN A 258 -12.91 20.06 -4.35
N ASN A 259 -14.03 20.50 -4.93
CA ASN A 259 -14.00 21.23 -6.18
C ASN A 259 -13.17 22.51 -6.08
N GLU A 260 -13.35 23.27 -5.00
CA GLU A 260 -12.57 24.49 -4.77
C GLU A 260 -11.10 24.20 -4.54
N ASN A 261 -10.79 23.18 -3.73
CA ASN A 261 -9.44 22.71 -3.50
C ASN A 261 -8.77 22.29 -4.80
N SER A 262 -9.46 21.51 -5.64
CA SER A 262 -8.97 21.09 -6.96
C SER A 262 -8.61 22.25 -7.87
N LEU A 263 -9.36 23.35 -7.83
CA LEU A 263 -9.07 24.56 -8.61
C LEU A 263 -7.75 25.21 -8.14
N TYR A 264 -7.56 25.38 -6.83
CA TYR A 264 -6.33 25.99 -6.31
C TYR A 264 -5.13 25.06 -6.45
N ALA A 265 -5.30 23.77 -6.21
CA ALA A 265 -4.29 22.76 -6.43
C ALA A 265 -3.84 22.70 -7.90
N SER A 266 -4.78 22.86 -8.85
CA SER A 266 -4.46 22.96 -10.28
C SER A 266 -3.67 24.22 -10.62
N LYS A 267 -3.93 25.35 -9.96
CA LYS A 267 -3.14 26.57 -10.14
C LYS A 267 -1.71 26.41 -9.64
N ILE A 268 -1.53 25.77 -8.46
CA ILE A 268 -0.20 25.46 -7.93
C ILE A 268 0.54 24.53 -8.89
N LEU A 269 -0.13 23.48 -9.37
CA LEU A 269 0.44 22.54 -10.32
C LEU A 269 0.89 23.25 -11.62
N HIS A 270 0.06 24.16 -12.13
CA HIS A 270 0.43 24.96 -13.30
C HIS A 270 1.65 25.83 -13.03
N SER A 271 1.78 26.41 -11.82
CA SER A 271 2.96 27.18 -11.43
C SER A 271 4.23 26.30 -11.38
N ILE A 272 4.13 25.07 -10.88
CA ILE A 272 5.24 24.09 -10.89
C ILE A 272 5.67 23.76 -12.32
N VAL A 273 4.72 23.46 -13.20
CA VAL A 273 5.00 23.12 -14.61
C VAL A 273 5.55 24.32 -15.38
N SER A 274 5.14 25.55 -15.00
CA SER A 274 5.60 26.80 -15.62
C SER A 274 6.93 27.28 -15.07
N ASP A 275 7.48 26.66 -14.04
CA ASP A 275 8.79 27.01 -13.49
C ASP A 275 9.89 26.71 -14.52
N GLN A 276 10.87 27.62 -14.61
CA GLN A 276 11.98 27.53 -15.57
C GLN A 276 12.75 26.21 -15.47
N GLY A 277 12.89 25.68 -14.24
CA GLY A 277 13.49 24.37 -14.00
C GLY A 277 12.77 23.26 -14.75
N PHE A 278 11.44 23.17 -14.62
CA PHE A 278 10.62 22.12 -15.27
C PHE A 278 10.60 22.27 -16.79
N ILE A 279 10.55 23.49 -17.33
CA ILE A 279 10.56 23.76 -18.77
C ILE A 279 11.89 23.31 -19.40
N ILE A 280 13.02 23.64 -18.77
CA ILE A 280 14.35 23.21 -19.22
C ILE A 280 14.41 21.68 -19.27
N PHE A 281 13.83 20.99 -18.28
CA PHE A 281 13.76 19.53 -18.25
C PHE A 281 12.93 18.94 -19.38
N SER A 282 11.75 19.48 -19.60
CA SER A 282 10.87 19.01 -20.67
C SER A 282 11.51 19.21 -22.05
N GLU A 283 12.25 20.30 -22.27
CA GLU A 283 12.96 20.59 -23.52
C GLU A 283 14.20 19.73 -23.74
N THR A 284 15.03 19.51 -22.68
CA THR A 284 16.20 18.62 -22.77
C THR A 284 15.81 17.19 -23.05
N THR A 285 14.70 16.72 -22.47
CA THR A 285 14.16 15.37 -22.73
C THR A 285 13.62 15.21 -24.14
N THR A 286 13.09 16.26 -24.75
CA THR A 286 12.58 16.22 -26.14
C THR A 286 13.70 16.25 -27.17
N LYS A 287 14.80 16.94 -26.90
CA LYS A 287 15.90 17.17 -27.87
C LYS A 287 17.02 16.13 -27.83
N ASN A 288 16.99 15.14 -26.91
CA ASN A 288 18.09 14.18 -26.70
C ASN A 288 19.50 14.79 -26.58
N THR A 289 19.57 16.10 -26.29
CA THR A 289 20.84 16.83 -26.14
C THR A 289 21.26 16.81 -24.68
N THR A 290 22.08 15.85 -24.33
CA THR A 290 22.68 15.65 -23.00
C THR A 290 23.85 16.61 -22.71
N SER A 291 23.85 17.84 -23.27
CA SER A 291 24.86 18.83 -22.96
C SER A 291 24.54 19.48 -21.60
N MET A 292 25.25 19.04 -20.55
CA MET A 292 25.30 19.62 -19.21
C MET A 292 23.92 19.84 -18.56
N VAL A 293 23.13 18.79 -18.44
CA VAL A 293 22.02 18.78 -17.49
C VAL A 293 22.64 18.92 -16.10
N ASP A 294 22.25 19.97 -15.39
CA ASP A 294 22.60 20.07 -13.97
C ASP A 294 21.86 18.97 -13.20
N LEU A 295 22.53 17.82 -13.03
CA LEU A 295 21.98 16.61 -12.40
C LEU A 295 21.51 16.87 -10.97
N LEU A 296 22.05 17.91 -10.30
CA LEU A 296 21.62 18.30 -8.95
C LEU A 296 20.27 19.02 -8.98
N SER A 297 20.04 19.90 -9.95
CA SER A 297 18.73 20.54 -10.12
C SER A 297 17.69 19.53 -10.57
N PHE A 298 18.09 18.53 -11.39
CA PHE A 298 17.25 17.42 -11.79
C PHE A 298 16.80 16.56 -10.60
N ASP A 299 17.74 16.22 -9.73
CA ASP A 299 17.46 15.44 -8.53
C ASP A 299 16.47 16.16 -7.58
N ARG A 300 16.62 17.47 -7.41
CA ARG A 300 15.67 18.28 -6.62
C ARG A 300 14.27 18.29 -7.22
N CYS A 301 14.17 18.52 -8.52
CA CYS A 301 12.88 18.51 -9.22
C CYS A 301 12.17 17.16 -9.10
N LEU A 302 12.88 16.03 -9.25
CA LEU A 302 12.31 14.70 -9.08
C LEU A 302 11.85 14.45 -7.63
N ASN A 303 12.56 14.95 -6.63
CA ASN A 303 12.15 14.84 -5.24
C ASN A 303 10.90 15.70 -4.96
N ASP A 304 10.82 16.91 -5.50
CA ASP A 304 9.65 17.78 -5.35
C ASP A 304 8.42 17.17 -6.02
N LEU A 305 8.57 16.59 -7.21
CA LEU A 305 7.50 15.87 -7.90
C LEU A 305 7.05 14.62 -7.12
N MET A 306 7.98 13.85 -6.56
CA MET A 306 7.65 12.69 -5.72
C MET A 306 6.82 13.11 -4.50
N LEU A 307 7.24 14.17 -3.79
CA LEU A 307 6.49 14.70 -2.66
C LEU A 307 5.10 15.19 -3.05
N LEU A 308 4.99 15.84 -4.21
CA LEU A 308 3.71 16.28 -4.77
C LEU A 308 2.77 15.08 -5.00
N PHE A 309 3.25 13.98 -5.57
CA PHE A 309 2.46 12.76 -5.76
C PHE A 309 2.10 12.13 -4.42
N GLN A 310 3.03 12.04 -3.49
CA GLN A 310 2.82 11.47 -2.15
C GLN A 310 1.72 12.23 -1.41
N TYR A 311 1.77 13.56 -1.35
CA TYR A 311 0.72 14.36 -0.71
C TYR A 311 -0.62 14.26 -1.43
N SER A 312 -0.60 14.14 -2.77
CA SER A 312 -1.83 13.98 -3.55
C SER A 312 -2.50 12.62 -3.31
N GLU A 313 -1.71 11.54 -3.22
CA GLU A 313 -2.21 10.20 -2.89
C GLU A 313 -2.68 10.10 -1.44
N GLU A 314 -1.95 10.69 -0.49
CA GLU A 314 -2.37 10.76 0.91
C GLU A 314 -3.69 11.52 1.06
N TYR A 315 -3.83 12.65 0.39
CA TYR A 315 -5.06 13.42 0.36
C TYR A 315 -6.21 12.61 -0.24
N LEU A 316 -5.97 11.94 -1.37
CA LEU A 316 -6.96 11.08 -2.03
C LEU A 316 -7.39 9.92 -1.12
N TYR A 317 -6.46 9.30 -0.42
CA TYR A 317 -6.74 8.23 0.54
C TYR A 317 -7.63 8.72 1.69
N ARG A 318 -7.26 9.83 2.33
CA ARG A 318 -8.04 10.43 3.42
C ARG A 318 -9.45 10.83 2.95
N MET A 319 -9.55 11.43 1.77
CA MET A 319 -10.83 11.81 1.19
C MET A 319 -11.68 10.60 0.83
N SER A 320 -11.09 9.54 0.28
CA SER A 320 -11.82 8.29 -0.02
C SER A 320 -12.38 7.66 1.25
N ALA A 321 -11.63 7.64 2.34
CA ALA A 321 -12.12 7.16 3.63
C ALA A 321 -13.29 8.00 4.16
N LEU A 322 -13.22 9.33 4.04
CA LEU A 322 -14.32 10.21 4.42
C LEU A 322 -15.58 9.98 3.56
N TYR A 323 -15.42 9.72 2.26
CA TYR A 323 -16.54 9.39 1.38
C TYR A 323 -17.18 8.04 1.71
N GLU A 324 -16.38 7.03 2.04
CA GLU A 324 -16.88 5.73 2.48
C GLU A 324 -17.70 5.86 3.77
N GLU A 325 -17.23 6.65 4.73
CA GLU A 325 -18.00 6.94 5.95
C GLU A 325 -19.32 7.66 5.67
N ILE A 326 -19.33 8.59 4.70
CA ILE A 326 -20.55 9.32 4.30
C ILE A 326 -21.49 8.39 3.54
N HIS A 327 -20.97 7.53 2.66
CA HIS A 327 -21.78 6.57 1.89
C HIS A 327 -22.55 5.59 2.78
N ILE A 328 -21.99 5.24 3.94
CA ILE A 328 -22.71 4.43 4.95
C ILE A 328 -23.93 5.19 5.49
N LEU A 329 -23.89 6.53 5.48
CA LEU A 329 -24.95 7.40 5.97
C LEU A 329 -25.97 7.81 4.88
N ASP A 330 -25.53 7.86 3.61
CA ASP A 330 -26.35 8.28 2.46
C ASP A 330 -25.83 7.66 1.15
N ASP A 331 -26.63 6.81 0.49
CA ASP A 331 -26.31 6.09 -0.74
C ASP A 331 -26.15 6.98 -1.99
N GLY A 332 -26.37 8.29 -1.86
CA GLY A 332 -26.48 9.20 -3.02
C GLY A 332 -25.16 9.68 -3.65
N ILE A 333 -23.99 9.43 -3.05
CA ILE A 333 -22.71 10.01 -3.50
C ILE A 333 -21.70 8.91 -3.82
N ALA A 334 -21.32 8.80 -5.10
CA ALA A 334 -20.36 7.81 -5.56
C ALA A 334 -18.91 8.22 -5.24
N PRO A 335 -18.09 7.36 -4.61
CA PRO A 335 -16.69 7.66 -4.25
C PRO A 335 -15.77 7.88 -5.46
N ASN A 336 -16.17 7.45 -6.66
CA ASN A 336 -15.38 7.62 -7.89
C ASN A 336 -15.33 9.05 -8.44
N THR A 337 -16.15 9.96 -7.92
CA THR A 337 -16.22 11.37 -8.41
C THR A 337 -14.95 12.16 -8.10
N ILE A 338 -14.17 11.78 -7.10
CA ILE A 338 -12.93 12.47 -6.71
C ILE A 338 -11.85 12.31 -7.78
N LYS A 339 -11.69 11.08 -8.32
CA LYS A 339 -10.64 10.78 -9.30
C LYS A 339 -10.85 11.46 -10.66
N SER A 340 -12.06 11.96 -10.92
CA SER A 340 -12.41 12.68 -12.14
C SER A 340 -12.20 14.20 -12.03
N LEU A 341 -11.75 14.72 -10.89
CA LEU A 341 -11.46 16.15 -10.74
C LEU A 341 -10.24 16.56 -11.58
N PRO A 342 -10.25 17.77 -12.18
CA PRO A 342 -9.19 18.23 -13.08
C PRO A 342 -7.78 18.15 -12.53
N PHE A 343 -7.61 18.37 -11.21
CA PHE A 343 -6.32 18.24 -10.55
C PHE A 343 -5.75 16.82 -10.68
N PHE A 344 -6.54 15.79 -10.36
CA PHE A 344 -6.06 14.40 -10.40
C PHE A 344 -5.85 13.88 -11.82
N GLU A 345 -6.57 14.41 -12.82
CA GLU A 345 -6.29 14.10 -14.22
C GLU A 345 -4.96 14.70 -14.68
N ASN A 346 -4.67 15.93 -14.27
CA ASN A 346 -3.39 16.58 -14.54
C ASN A 346 -2.22 15.85 -13.83
N ILE A 347 -2.42 15.39 -12.59
CA ILE A 347 -1.45 14.56 -11.87
C ILE A 347 -1.13 13.26 -12.62
N LYS A 348 -2.14 12.58 -13.19
CA LYS A 348 -1.91 11.37 -14.00
C LYS A 348 -1.08 11.65 -15.25
N GLY A 349 -1.27 12.82 -15.87
CA GLY A 349 -0.45 13.29 -16.99
C GLY A 349 1.01 13.49 -16.56
N LEU A 350 1.20 14.23 -15.47
CA LEU A 350 2.51 14.53 -14.92
C LEU A 350 3.28 13.29 -14.41
N LEU A 351 2.55 12.27 -13.97
CA LEU A 351 3.14 10.98 -13.54
C LEU A 351 3.85 10.25 -14.69
N LYS A 352 3.34 10.38 -15.92
CA LYS A 352 3.99 9.82 -17.12
C LYS A 352 5.28 10.58 -17.45
N ASP A 353 5.24 11.91 -17.34
CA ASP A 353 6.44 12.73 -17.56
C ASP A 353 7.49 12.46 -16.49
N TYR A 354 7.10 12.32 -15.23
CA TYR A 354 7.97 11.92 -14.12
C TYR A 354 8.67 10.59 -14.41
N THR A 355 7.94 9.58 -14.86
CA THR A 355 8.52 8.27 -15.18
C THR A 355 9.61 8.38 -16.25
N ARG A 356 9.37 9.20 -17.27
CA ARG A 356 10.36 9.49 -18.32
C ARG A 356 11.57 10.24 -17.78
N PHE A 357 11.35 11.21 -16.90
CA PHE A 357 12.44 11.96 -16.26
C PHE A 357 13.30 11.07 -15.37
N GLU A 358 12.68 10.19 -14.56
CA GLU A 358 13.40 9.24 -13.71
C GLU A 358 14.27 8.28 -14.55
N SER A 359 13.75 7.77 -15.68
CA SER A 359 14.50 6.93 -16.61
C SER A 359 15.73 7.64 -17.19
N ILE A 360 15.63 8.93 -17.51
CA ILE A 360 16.76 9.72 -18.00
C ILE A 360 17.76 9.98 -16.88
N TYR A 361 17.29 10.37 -15.69
CA TYR A 361 18.12 10.57 -14.51
C TYR A 361 18.95 9.33 -14.19
N LEU A 362 18.34 8.15 -14.16
CA LEU A 362 19.02 6.89 -13.94
C LEU A 362 20.12 6.65 -14.97
N LYS A 363 19.80 6.75 -16.27
CA LYS A 363 20.74 6.49 -17.35
C LYS A 363 21.97 7.41 -17.32
N GLU A 364 21.74 8.70 -17.16
CA GLU A 364 22.81 9.69 -17.18
C GLU A 364 23.69 9.64 -15.92
N ASN A 365 23.09 9.43 -14.73
CA ASN A 365 23.90 9.28 -13.50
C ASN A 365 24.72 7.98 -13.49
N VAL A 366 24.16 6.85 -13.95
CA VAL A 366 24.91 5.59 -14.06
C VAL A 366 26.09 5.74 -15.04
N LYS A 367 25.87 6.37 -16.20
CA LYS A 367 26.97 6.67 -17.13
C LYS A 367 28.03 7.59 -16.52
N LEU A 368 27.62 8.59 -15.77
CA LEU A 368 28.52 9.51 -15.09
C LEU A 368 29.32 8.76 -14.02
N ALA A 369 28.69 7.93 -13.19
CA ALA A 369 29.36 7.11 -12.18
C ALA A 369 30.43 6.20 -12.81
N ILE A 370 30.12 5.57 -13.95
CA ILE A 370 31.09 4.75 -14.68
C ILE A 370 32.27 5.60 -15.21
N LYS A 371 32.01 6.85 -15.64
CA LYS A 371 33.02 7.74 -16.23
C LYS A 371 34.00 8.30 -15.20
N ILE A 372 33.53 8.63 -14.00
CA ILE A 372 34.36 9.22 -12.91
C ILE A 372 34.92 8.16 -11.96
N ASP A 373 34.85 6.90 -12.35
CA ASP A 373 35.28 5.74 -11.57
C ASP A 373 36.69 5.87 -11.03
N THR A 374 36.89 5.59 -9.76
CA THR A 374 38.17 5.54 -9.07
C THR A 374 38.31 4.21 -8.34
N VAL A 375 39.51 3.65 -8.32
CA VAL A 375 39.80 2.42 -7.59
C VAL A 375 40.11 2.78 -6.12
N GLU A 376 39.36 2.21 -5.20
CA GLU A 376 39.56 2.37 -3.76
C GLU A 376 40.70 1.49 -3.24
N GLU A 377 41.09 1.69 -1.97
CA GLU A 377 42.16 0.91 -1.30
C GLU A 377 41.88 -0.59 -1.22
N ASN A 378 40.58 -0.97 -1.18
CA ASN A 378 40.12 -2.36 -1.19
C ASN A 378 40.02 -3.02 -2.58
N PHE A 379 40.55 -2.36 -3.61
CA PHE A 379 40.52 -2.78 -5.01
C PHE A 379 39.10 -3.00 -5.55
N ILE A 380 38.14 -2.20 -5.11
CA ILE A 380 36.77 -2.11 -5.60
C ILE A 380 36.60 -0.72 -6.26
N SER A 381 35.73 -0.64 -7.24
CA SER A 381 35.34 0.62 -7.90
C SER A 381 34.41 1.44 -7.02
N SER A 382 34.70 2.74 -6.86
CA SER A 382 33.73 3.69 -6.32
C SER A 382 32.43 3.72 -7.15
N SER A 383 32.53 3.50 -8.46
CA SER A 383 31.36 3.46 -9.36
C SER A 383 30.34 2.37 -9.00
N VAL A 384 30.75 1.27 -8.38
CA VAL A 384 29.80 0.21 -7.97
C VAL A 384 28.90 0.72 -6.85
N ASP A 385 29.47 1.35 -5.83
CA ASP A 385 28.71 1.93 -4.73
C ASP A 385 27.80 3.06 -5.21
N ASP A 386 28.32 3.96 -6.05
CA ASP A 386 27.57 5.07 -6.63
C ASP A 386 26.40 4.59 -7.47
N ILE A 387 26.60 3.58 -8.33
CA ILE A 387 25.54 3.00 -9.15
C ILE A 387 24.42 2.45 -8.25
N PHE A 388 24.75 1.61 -7.28
CA PHE A 388 23.71 1.02 -6.42
C PHE A 388 23.02 2.04 -5.53
N TYR A 389 23.72 3.09 -5.07
CA TYR A 389 23.10 4.23 -4.41
C TYR A 389 22.09 4.93 -5.32
N ILE A 390 22.45 5.20 -6.58
CA ILE A 390 21.55 5.85 -7.56
C ILE A 390 20.32 4.96 -7.82
N LEU A 391 20.52 3.65 -8.06
CA LEU A 391 19.45 2.70 -8.31
C LEU A 391 18.47 2.62 -7.13
N HIS A 392 19.01 2.48 -5.92
CA HIS A 392 18.22 2.43 -4.70
C HIS A 392 17.43 3.74 -4.48
N LYS A 393 18.10 4.90 -4.61
CA LYS A 393 17.46 6.21 -4.47
C LYS A 393 16.31 6.41 -5.44
N SER A 394 16.50 6.07 -6.72
CA SER A 394 15.46 6.18 -7.75
C SER A 394 14.30 5.23 -7.50
N ALA A 395 14.56 4.00 -7.09
CA ALA A 395 13.51 3.05 -6.73
C ALA A 395 12.69 3.53 -5.51
N CYS A 396 13.35 4.04 -4.47
CA CYS A 396 12.68 4.61 -3.30
C CYS A 396 11.82 5.83 -3.65
N ARG A 397 12.29 6.72 -4.55
CA ARG A 397 11.48 7.83 -5.05
C ARG A 397 10.26 7.34 -5.83
N ALA A 398 10.45 6.36 -6.71
CA ALA A 398 9.36 5.75 -7.47
C ALA A 398 8.29 5.16 -6.54
N TYR A 399 8.70 4.49 -5.46
CA TYR A 399 7.80 3.98 -4.43
C TYR A 399 7.07 5.11 -3.69
N GLY A 400 7.78 6.19 -3.40
CA GLY A 400 7.21 7.39 -2.77
C GLY A 400 6.09 8.06 -3.58
N THR A 401 6.00 7.82 -4.90
CA THR A 401 4.88 8.30 -5.73
C THR A 401 3.54 7.62 -5.44
N GLY A 402 3.54 6.49 -4.70
CA GLY A 402 2.35 5.68 -4.45
C GLY A 402 1.81 4.93 -5.67
N SER A 403 2.45 5.06 -6.84
CA SER A 403 1.98 4.44 -8.09
C SER A 403 2.75 3.16 -8.41
N PHE A 404 2.06 2.02 -8.39
CA PHE A 404 2.63 0.74 -8.85
C PHE A 404 3.19 0.81 -10.28
N ASN A 405 2.51 1.51 -11.19
CA ASN A 405 2.96 1.62 -12.58
C ASN A 405 4.31 2.34 -12.69
N VAL A 406 4.52 3.41 -11.92
CA VAL A 406 5.81 4.13 -11.86
C VAL A 406 6.89 3.21 -11.28
N ALA A 407 6.60 2.57 -10.16
CA ALA A 407 7.51 1.62 -9.52
C ALA A 407 7.95 0.51 -10.48
N SER A 408 7.01 -0.11 -11.19
CA SER A 408 7.30 -1.20 -12.12
C SER A 408 8.18 -0.77 -13.31
N VAL A 409 7.93 0.42 -13.86
CA VAL A 409 8.75 0.94 -14.98
C VAL A 409 10.16 1.28 -14.51
N VAL A 410 10.32 1.93 -13.35
CA VAL A 410 11.65 2.24 -12.79
C VAL A 410 12.44 0.97 -12.45
N LEU A 411 11.79 -0.05 -11.90
CA LEU A 411 12.43 -1.36 -11.65
C LEU A 411 12.83 -2.06 -12.96
N ALA A 412 12.03 -1.94 -14.02
CA ALA A 412 12.38 -2.46 -15.35
C ALA A 412 13.57 -1.69 -15.96
N ASP A 413 13.65 -0.38 -15.77
CA ASP A 413 14.81 0.42 -16.19
C ASP A 413 16.07 0.03 -15.40
N ILE A 414 15.97 -0.20 -14.09
CA ILE A 414 17.07 -0.70 -13.26
C ILE A 414 17.57 -2.06 -13.80
N LYS A 415 16.65 -2.99 -14.08
CA LYS A 415 16.99 -4.28 -14.70
C LYS A 415 17.72 -4.09 -16.02
N THR A 416 17.22 -3.20 -16.88
CA THR A 416 17.81 -2.92 -18.20
C THR A 416 19.21 -2.29 -18.07
N LEU A 417 19.44 -1.40 -17.12
CA LEU A 417 20.73 -0.78 -16.86
C LEU A 417 21.75 -1.80 -16.34
N LEU A 418 21.35 -2.65 -15.41
CA LEU A 418 22.20 -3.69 -14.86
C LEU A 418 22.60 -4.74 -15.91
N THR A 419 21.64 -5.18 -16.75
CA THR A 419 21.87 -6.18 -17.80
C THR A 419 22.55 -5.62 -19.05
N GLY A 420 22.40 -4.33 -19.32
CA GLY A 420 23.03 -3.62 -20.45
C GLY A 420 24.31 -2.91 -20.02
N VAL A 421 24.22 -1.61 -19.77
CA VAL A 421 25.39 -0.72 -19.60
C VAL A 421 26.38 -1.21 -18.54
N VAL A 422 25.89 -1.65 -17.38
CA VAL A 422 26.77 -2.11 -16.27
C VAL A 422 27.45 -3.42 -16.66
N TYR A 423 26.68 -4.38 -17.16
CA TYR A 423 27.21 -5.68 -17.59
C TYR A 423 28.18 -5.52 -18.74
N GLU A 424 27.86 -4.75 -19.79
CA GLU A 424 28.73 -4.52 -20.94
C GLU A 424 30.06 -3.86 -20.52
N THR A 425 30.00 -2.84 -19.65
CA THR A 425 31.19 -2.19 -19.11
C THR A 425 32.09 -3.15 -18.34
N MET A 426 31.51 -4.04 -17.53
CA MET A 426 32.28 -5.09 -16.83
C MET A 426 32.89 -6.09 -17.80
N CYS A 427 32.12 -6.53 -18.79
CA CYS A 427 32.62 -7.42 -19.82
C CYS A 427 33.78 -6.81 -20.62
N GLU A 428 33.70 -5.51 -20.96
CA GLU A 428 34.76 -4.80 -21.66
C GLU A 428 36.06 -4.73 -20.83
N LYS A 429 35.93 -4.37 -19.55
CA LYS A 429 37.06 -4.38 -18.60
C LYS A 429 37.66 -5.79 -18.45
N MET A 430 36.85 -6.85 -18.50
CA MET A 430 37.30 -8.23 -18.41
C MET A 430 37.84 -8.78 -19.71
N LYS A 431 37.39 -8.35 -20.90
CA LYS A 431 37.96 -8.70 -22.18
C LYS A 431 39.40 -8.21 -22.33
N SER A 432 39.74 -7.10 -21.67
CA SER A 432 41.11 -6.61 -21.60
C SER A 432 42.07 -7.54 -20.82
N LEU A 433 41.53 -8.57 -20.09
CA LEU A 433 42.28 -9.63 -19.41
C LEU A 433 42.64 -10.76 -20.41
N ASP A 434 43.10 -10.43 -21.59
CA ASP A 434 43.59 -11.42 -22.57
C ASP A 434 44.80 -12.17 -22.04
N SER A 435 45.00 -13.39 -22.61
CA SER A 435 46.15 -14.27 -22.31
C SER A 435 47.49 -13.55 -22.30
N SER A 436 47.63 -12.51 -23.14
CA SER A 436 48.86 -11.67 -23.20
C SER A 436 49.15 -10.90 -21.89
N ILE A 437 48.16 -10.54 -21.08
CA ILE A 437 48.40 -9.84 -19.80
C ILE A 437 48.90 -10.83 -18.75
N ILE A 438 48.35 -12.05 -18.72
CA ILE A 438 48.71 -13.06 -17.74
C ILE A 438 50.06 -13.72 -18.13
N GLU A 439 50.31 -13.98 -19.43
CA GLU A 439 51.63 -14.40 -19.92
C GLU A 439 52.69 -13.32 -19.61
N ASN A 440 52.40 -12.06 -19.87
CA ASN A 440 53.25 -10.95 -19.47
C ASN A 440 53.35 -10.74 -17.95
N PHE A 441 52.35 -11.18 -17.16
CA PHE A 441 52.40 -11.17 -15.70
C PHE A 441 53.49 -12.08 -15.16
N VAL A 442 53.57 -13.30 -15.66
CA VAL A 442 54.62 -14.26 -15.28
C VAL A 442 56.00 -13.75 -15.66
N LEU A 443 56.15 -13.16 -16.84
CA LEU A 443 57.41 -12.54 -17.30
C LEU A 443 57.78 -11.27 -16.53
N THR A 444 56.81 -10.54 -15.99
CA THR A 444 57.02 -9.26 -15.27
C THR A 444 57.29 -9.48 -13.78
N SER A 445 56.79 -10.59 -13.19
CA SER A 445 57.15 -10.97 -11.81
C SER A 445 58.69 -11.12 -11.63
N ILE A 446 59.42 -11.19 -12.76
CA ILE A 446 60.87 -11.21 -12.81
C ILE A 446 61.48 -9.79 -12.96
N LYS A 447 60.70 -8.75 -13.37
CA LYS A 447 61.23 -7.46 -13.85
C LYS A 447 61.03 -6.23 -12.99
N GLY A 448 60.13 -6.23 -11.99
CA GLY A 448 59.95 -5.09 -11.10
C GLY A 448 58.63 -5.05 -10.36
N GLU A 449 58.68 -4.64 -9.10
CA GLU A 449 57.56 -4.70 -8.15
C GLU A 449 56.39 -3.74 -8.48
N SER A 450 56.69 -2.58 -9.10
CA SER A 450 55.69 -1.55 -9.45
C SER A 450 54.81 -1.97 -10.63
N ASP A 451 55.39 -2.57 -11.65
CA ASP A 451 54.64 -3.04 -12.84
C ASP A 451 53.75 -4.24 -12.52
N LEU A 452 54.23 -5.09 -11.63
CA LEU A 452 53.47 -6.25 -11.14
C LEU A 452 52.20 -5.80 -10.40
N ARG A 453 52.34 -4.80 -9.50
CA ARG A 453 51.21 -4.25 -8.75
C ARG A 453 50.11 -3.69 -9.66
N LEU A 454 50.50 -2.90 -10.67
CA LEU A 454 49.54 -2.33 -11.62
C LEU A 454 48.75 -3.39 -12.39
N LYS A 455 49.43 -4.46 -12.82
CA LYS A 455 48.82 -5.58 -13.52
C LYS A 455 47.88 -6.37 -12.62
N LEU A 456 48.28 -6.61 -11.37
CA LEU A 456 47.43 -7.29 -10.39
C LEU A 456 46.15 -6.51 -10.13
N ILE A 457 46.21 -5.18 -10.00
CA ILE A 457 45.04 -4.31 -9.86
C ILE A 457 44.18 -4.40 -11.13
N GLN A 458 44.77 -4.35 -12.33
CA GLN A 458 44.01 -4.47 -13.57
C GLN A 458 43.27 -5.80 -13.68
N ILE A 459 43.85 -6.90 -13.17
CA ILE A 459 43.25 -8.23 -13.18
C ILE A 459 42.15 -8.35 -12.10
N SER A 460 42.48 -8.00 -10.86
CA SER A 460 41.60 -8.25 -9.70
C SER A 460 40.38 -7.31 -9.63
N HIS A 461 40.57 -6.06 -10.00
CA HIS A 461 39.57 -5.01 -9.88
C HIS A 461 38.23 -5.32 -10.59
N PRO A 462 38.18 -5.67 -11.91
CA PRO A 462 36.92 -5.99 -12.57
C PRO A 462 36.27 -7.27 -12.02
N ILE A 463 37.09 -8.23 -11.55
CA ILE A 463 36.59 -9.48 -10.97
C ILE A 463 35.98 -9.23 -9.60
N ASN A 464 36.61 -8.39 -8.76
CA ASN A 464 36.06 -7.99 -7.48
C ASN A 464 34.75 -7.23 -7.67
N ASN A 465 34.71 -6.29 -8.60
CA ASN A 465 33.49 -5.54 -8.89
C ASN A 465 32.33 -6.45 -9.30
N ALA A 466 32.56 -7.46 -10.12
CA ALA A 466 31.50 -8.36 -10.57
C ALA A 466 30.84 -9.13 -9.42
N ILE A 467 31.63 -9.65 -8.46
CA ILE A 467 31.06 -10.36 -7.32
C ILE A 467 30.36 -9.39 -6.34
N ILE A 468 30.87 -8.16 -6.17
CA ILE A 468 30.23 -7.13 -5.35
C ILE A 468 28.89 -6.70 -5.99
N VAL A 469 28.85 -6.47 -7.30
CA VAL A 469 27.59 -6.21 -8.03
C VAL A 469 26.59 -7.34 -7.80
N SER A 470 27.04 -8.61 -7.89
CA SER A 470 26.18 -9.77 -7.58
C SER A 470 25.58 -9.71 -6.17
N GLN A 471 26.39 -9.38 -5.17
CA GLN A 471 25.93 -9.23 -3.77
C GLN A 471 24.99 -8.02 -3.59
N TYR A 472 25.32 -6.91 -4.23
CA TYR A 472 24.52 -5.69 -4.15
C TYR A 472 23.15 -5.82 -4.84
N VAL A 473 23.04 -6.62 -5.90
CA VAL A 473 21.74 -6.95 -6.51
C VAL A 473 20.84 -7.66 -5.50
N LEU A 474 21.37 -8.61 -4.73
CA LEU A 474 20.59 -9.32 -3.70
C LEU A 474 20.17 -8.37 -2.58
N LYS A 475 21.11 -7.56 -2.09
CA LYS A 475 20.85 -6.55 -1.05
C LYS A 475 19.82 -5.51 -1.51
N LEU A 476 19.95 -5.00 -2.73
CA LEU A 476 19.00 -4.06 -3.32
C LEU A 476 17.60 -4.66 -3.36
N LYS A 477 17.46 -5.91 -3.77
CA LYS A 477 16.17 -6.62 -3.80
C LYS A 477 15.56 -6.70 -2.39
N GLU A 478 16.33 -7.07 -1.38
CA GLU A 478 15.87 -7.20 0.01
C GLU A 478 15.43 -5.84 0.59
N GLU A 479 16.23 -4.80 0.40
CA GLU A 479 15.92 -3.45 0.86
C GLU A 479 14.67 -2.89 0.19
N LEU A 480 14.52 -3.07 -1.13
CA LEU A 480 13.35 -2.62 -1.86
C LEU A 480 12.09 -3.42 -1.50
N GLN A 481 12.22 -4.72 -1.23
CA GLN A 481 11.10 -5.53 -0.76
C GLN A 481 10.60 -5.07 0.61
N GLU A 482 11.51 -4.77 1.53
CA GLU A 482 11.15 -4.27 2.86
C GLU A 482 10.50 -2.88 2.75
N HIS A 483 11.04 -2.01 1.90
CA HIS A 483 10.46 -0.68 1.67
C HIS A 483 9.06 -0.78 1.03
N ALA A 484 8.85 -1.69 0.09
CA ALA A 484 7.52 -1.92 -0.50
C ALA A 484 6.49 -2.39 0.54
N ARG A 485 6.91 -3.17 1.55
CA ARG A 485 6.02 -3.63 2.64
C ARG A 485 5.48 -2.49 3.48
N THR A 486 6.23 -1.41 3.62
CA THR A 486 5.81 -0.24 4.41
C THR A 486 4.87 0.68 3.65
N LEU A 487 4.95 0.76 2.33
CA LEU A 487 4.27 1.77 1.52
C LEU A 487 3.03 1.25 0.77
N TYR A 488 3.03 -0.03 0.34
CA TYR A 488 1.99 -0.56 -0.54
C TYR A 488 1.03 -1.51 0.16
N LYS A 489 -0.21 -1.59 -0.35
CA LYS A 489 -1.22 -2.56 0.07
C LYS A 489 -0.85 -3.97 -0.40
N GLU A 490 -1.43 -4.99 0.21
CA GLU A 490 -1.06 -6.39 0.01
C GLU A 490 -1.09 -6.83 -1.47
N SER A 491 -2.13 -6.48 -2.21
CA SER A 491 -2.25 -6.82 -3.64
C SER A 491 -1.20 -6.14 -4.54
N GLU A 492 -0.79 -4.92 -4.21
CA GLU A 492 0.24 -4.20 -4.96
C GLU A 492 1.64 -4.68 -4.58
N ARG A 493 1.85 -5.07 -3.32
CA ARG A 493 3.09 -5.70 -2.83
C ARG A 493 3.42 -6.98 -3.58
N GLU A 494 2.43 -7.86 -3.75
CA GLU A 494 2.61 -9.10 -4.52
C GLU A 494 3.07 -8.83 -5.94
N ASN A 495 2.49 -7.83 -6.59
CA ASN A 495 2.90 -7.43 -7.94
C ASN A 495 4.32 -6.84 -7.97
N ILE A 496 4.72 -6.04 -6.98
CA ILE A 496 6.09 -5.52 -6.86
C ILE A 496 7.08 -6.66 -6.61
N GLU A 497 6.74 -7.62 -5.75
CA GLU A 497 7.58 -8.80 -5.50
C GLU A 497 7.84 -9.61 -6.76
N ILE A 498 6.84 -9.78 -7.62
CA ILE A 498 7.01 -10.45 -8.92
C ILE A 498 8.07 -9.72 -9.77
N VAL A 499 7.98 -8.39 -9.85
CA VAL A 499 8.95 -7.59 -10.61
C VAL A 499 10.35 -7.65 -9.98
N LEU A 500 10.45 -7.64 -8.64
CA LEU A 500 11.74 -7.77 -7.93
C LEU A 500 12.38 -9.14 -8.09
N ILE A 501 11.59 -10.21 -8.19
CA ILE A 501 12.10 -11.56 -8.47
C ILE A 501 12.81 -11.62 -9.84
N GLU A 502 12.36 -10.84 -10.81
CA GLU A 502 13.00 -10.78 -12.13
C GLU A 502 14.42 -10.17 -12.11
N ILE A 503 14.80 -9.49 -11.03
CA ILE A 503 16.15 -8.93 -10.85
C ILE A 503 17.12 -9.99 -10.32
N LEU A 504 16.64 -11.01 -9.60
CA LEU A 504 17.50 -12.05 -8.99
C LEU A 504 18.44 -12.77 -9.97
N PRO A 505 18.01 -13.18 -11.19
CA PRO A 505 18.90 -13.84 -12.14
C PRO A 505 20.14 -13.01 -12.51
N ILE A 506 20.09 -11.69 -12.39
CA ILE A 506 21.19 -10.78 -12.68
C ILE A 506 22.37 -11.05 -11.73
N SER A 507 22.09 -11.31 -10.45
CA SER A 507 23.12 -11.69 -9.48
C SER A 507 23.93 -12.91 -9.95
N GLU A 508 23.26 -13.95 -10.42
CA GLU A 508 23.93 -15.16 -10.92
C GLU A 508 24.72 -14.90 -12.20
N VAL A 509 24.28 -13.96 -13.07
CA VAL A 509 25.04 -13.57 -14.27
C VAL A 509 26.38 -12.95 -13.89
N PHE A 510 26.41 -12.00 -12.95
CA PHE A 510 27.64 -11.36 -12.49
C PHE A 510 28.54 -12.32 -11.71
N LYS A 511 27.96 -13.19 -10.87
CA LYS A 511 28.72 -14.24 -10.19
C LYS A 511 29.34 -15.21 -11.16
N LYS A 512 28.64 -15.61 -12.21
CA LYS A 512 29.15 -16.44 -13.26
C LYS A 512 30.28 -15.75 -14.04
N LEU A 513 30.16 -14.45 -14.32
CA LEU A 513 31.18 -13.65 -14.98
C LEU A 513 32.48 -13.63 -14.16
N SER A 514 32.40 -13.38 -12.84
CA SER A 514 33.53 -13.43 -11.92
C SER A 514 34.17 -14.85 -11.89
N SER A 515 33.35 -15.88 -11.68
CA SER A 515 33.82 -17.25 -11.55
C SER A 515 34.50 -17.77 -12.84
N GLN A 516 33.95 -17.46 -14.02
CA GLN A 516 34.58 -17.82 -15.29
C GLN A 516 35.94 -17.14 -15.51
N SER A 517 36.05 -15.87 -15.08
CA SER A 517 37.32 -15.14 -15.17
C SER A 517 38.39 -15.72 -14.23
N ILE A 518 37.99 -16.08 -13.00
CA ILE A 518 38.90 -16.72 -12.03
C ILE A 518 39.32 -18.12 -12.52
N GLN A 519 38.42 -18.91 -13.08
CA GLN A 519 38.73 -20.21 -13.65
C GLN A 519 39.73 -20.06 -14.77
N LYS A 520 39.55 -19.10 -15.69
CA LYS A 520 40.49 -18.82 -16.75
C LYS A 520 41.88 -18.43 -16.21
N ILE A 521 41.93 -17.61 -15.15
CA ILE A 521 43.18 -17.26 -14.47
C ILE A 521 43.87 -18.52 -13.91
N SER A 522 43.12 -19.38 -13.22
CA SER A 522 43.61 -20.63 -12.66
C SER A 522 44.23 -21.54 -13.74
N GLU A 523 43.56 -21.69 -14.88
CA GLU A 523 44.05 -22.49 -16.01
C GLU A 523 45.35 -21.93 -16.61
N LEU A 524 45.47 -20.62 -16.77
CA LEU A 524 46.64 -19.95 -17.28
C LEU A 524 47.82 -20.03 -16.31
N LEU A 525 47.57 -19.87 -14.99
CA LEU A 525 48.62 -20.04 -13.98
C LEU A 525 49.17 -21.47 -13.96
N LEU A 526 48.30 -22.46 -14.09
CA LEU A 526 48.68 -23.86 -14.10
C LEU A 526 49.52 -24.25 -15.32
N ALA A 527 49.36 -23.60 -16.46
CA ALA A 527 50.18 -23.83 -17.64
C ALA A 527 51.66 -23.53 -17.39
N GLU A 528 51.97 -22.65 -16.45
CA GLU A 528 53.34 -22.25 -16.06
C GLU A 528 53.97 -23.17 -15.00
N PHE A 529 53.25 -24.18 -14.50
CA PHE A 529 53.77 -25.07 -13.45
C PHE A 529 54.67 -26.19 -14.04
N SER A 530 55.96 -26.00 -14.01
CA SER A 530 56.97 -26.98 -14.50
C SER A 530 57.02 -28.26 -13.65
N CYS A 531 56.42 -28.26 -12.46
CA CYS A 531 56.37 -29.41 -11.56
C CYS A 531 55.67 -30.63 -12.16
N PHE A 532 54.72 -30.46 -13.07
CA PHE A 532 54.00 -31.56 -13.71
C PHE A 532 54.87 -32.39 -14.67
N GLU A 533 55.85 -31.76 -15.32
CA GLU A 533 56.86 -32.49 -16.13
C GLU A 533 57.74 -33.35 -15.22
N LEU A 534 58.12 -32.79 -14.06
CA LEU A 534 58.88 -33.52 -13.05
C LEU A 534 58.09 -34.69 -12.48
N LEU A 535 56.80 -34.54 -12.22
CA LEU A 535 55.93 -35.64 -11.78
C LEU A 535 55.87 -36.75 -12.82
N GLY A 536 55.67 -36.42 -14.10
CA GLY A 536 55.58 -37.40 -15.18
C GLY A 536 56.88 -38.27 -15.37
N SER A 537 58.04 -37.80 -14.91
CA SER A 537 59.31 -38.49 -14.92
C SER A 537 59.64 -39.28 -13.65
N GLN A 538 58.72 -39.22 -12.60
CA GLN A 538 58.96 -39.89 -11.33
C GLN A 538 58.79 -41.41 -11.41
N ASN A 539 59.56 -42.12 -10.54
CA ASN A 539 59.43 -43.56 -10.35
C ASN A 539 58.99 -43.85 -8.93
N TYR A 540 57.72 -44.32 -8.79
CA TYR A 540 57.12 -44.72 -7.52
C TYR A 540 57.23 -46.19 -7.20
N GLU A 541 58.18 -46.90 -7.81
CA GLU A 541 58.63 -48.26 -7.42
C GLU A 541 59.75 -48.09 -6.42
N PHE A 542 59.47 -48.07 -5.12
CA PHE A 542 60.42 -47.85 -4.04
C PHE A 542 60.96 -49.21 -3.53
N SER A 543 62.27 -49.30 -3.31
CA SER A 543 62.85 -50.35 -2.43
C SER A 543 62.66 -49.90 -0.94
N GLU A 544 62.71 -50.84 0.00
CA GLU A 544 62.64 -50.55 1.44
C GLU A 544 63.74 -49.56 1.86
N GLU A 545 64.97 -49.73 1.41
CA GLU A 545 66.08 -48.84 1.69
C GLU A 545 65.84 -47.40 1.19
N ARG A 546 65.27 -47.27 -0.04
CA ARG A 546 64.97 -45.99 -0.65
C ARG A 546 63.76 -45.31 0.08
N TYR A 547 62.83 -46.12 0.51
CA TYR A 547 61.65 -45.58 1.27
C TYR A 547 62.07 -45.05 2.64
N GLU A 548 62.95 -45.81 3.37
CA GLU A 548 63.45 -45.34 4.67
C GLU A 548 64.33 -44.10 4.56
N GLN A 549 65.08 -43.94 3.47
CA GLN A 549 65.91 -42.75 3.20
C GLN A 549 65.07 -41.56 2.71
N SER A 550 63.84 -41.77 2.22
CA SER A 550 62.95 -40.72 1.69
C SER A 550 62.23 -39.95 2.81
N SER A 551 62.97 -39.28 3.68
CA SER A 551 62.41 -38.43 4.73
C SER A 551 61.90 -37.08 4.20
N SER A 552 62.33 -36.64 3.01
CA SER A 552 61.93 -35.39 2.35
C SER A 552 60.91 -35.64 1.20
N TYR A 553 60.15 -34.60 0.84
CA TYR A 553 59.27 -34.64 -0.33
C TYR A 553 60.08 -34.68 -1.62
N ASP A 554 59.51 -35.28 -2.67
CA ASP A 554 60.12 -35.29 -3.98
C ASP A 554 60.17 -33.86 -4.57
N ARG A 555 61.12 -33.62 -5.48
CA ARG A 555 61.38 -32.29 -6.05
C ARG A 555 60.17 -31.70 -6.72
N TRP A 556 59.33 -32.51 -7.35
CA TRP A 556 58.11 -32.01 -7.99
C TRP A 556 57.12 -31.43 -6.97
N VAL A 557 56.95 -32.08 -5.78
CA VAL A 557 56.08 -31.58 -4.70
C VAL A 557 56.64 -30.29 -4.14
N VAL A 558 57.92 -30.22 -3.84
CA VAL A 558 58.54 -28.98 -3.34
C VAL A 558 58.34 -27.82 -4.29
N THR A 559 58.55 -28.07 -5.61
CA THR A 559 58.31 -27.06 -6.64
C THR A 559 56.84 -26.67 -6.74
N LEU A 560 55.91 -27.64 -6.61
CA LEU A 560 54.48 -27.38 -6.60
C LEU A 560 54.07 -26.52 -5.39
N LEU A 561 54.53 -26.90 -4.19
CA LEU A 561 54.20 -26.14 -2.96
C LEU A 561 54.72 -24.70 -3.01
N GLN A 562 55.95 -24.51 -3.52
CA GLN A 562 56.52 -23.18 -3.73
C GLN A 562 55.74 -22.37 -4.77
N SER A 563 55.30 -22.99 -5.86
CA SER A 563 54.46 -22.32 -6.88
C SER A 563 53.10 -21.92 -6.31
N ILE A 564 52.45 -22.80 -5.56
CA ILE A 564 51.14 -22.51 -4.88
C ILE A 564 51.33 -21.33 -3.92
N GLU A 565 52.34 -21.36 -3.07
CA GLU A 565 52.61 -20.29 -2.09
C GLU A 565 52.91 -18.97 -2.80
N PHE A 566 53.69 -18.98 -3.83
CA PHE A 566 54.04 -17.79 -4.60
C PHE A 566 52.80 -17.15 -5.27
N TYR A 567 52.07 -17.91 -6.08
CA TYR A 567 50.96 -17.34 -6.82
C TYR A 567 49.79 -16.95 -5.92
N LEU A 568 49.39 -17.79 -4.95
CA LEU A 568 48.30 -17.44 -4.02
C LEU A 568 48.73 -16.31 -3.11
N GLY A 569 49.97 -16.25 -2.66
CA GLY A 569 50.48 -15.13 -1.85
C GLY A 569 50.43 -13.78 -2.55
N ILE A 570 50.71 -13.78 -3.88
CA ILE A 570 50.63 -12.56 -4.70
C ILE A 570 49.18 -12.09 -4.89
N PHE A 571 48.25 -13.02 -5.18
CA PHE A 571 46.85 -12.62 -5.42
C PHE A 571 46.07 -12.32 -4.17
N LYS A 572 46.41 -12.87 -3.01
CA LYS A 572 45.69 -12.71 -1.75
C LYS A 572 45.42 -11.24 -1.36
N PRO A 573 46.38 -10.32 -1.47
CA PRO A 573 46.12 -8.89 -1.10
C PRO A 573 45.16 -8.15 -2.04
N TYR A 574 44.95 -8.64 -3.26
CA TYR A 574 44.24 -7.94 -4.34
C TYR A 574 42.85 -8.49 -4.61
N PHE A 575 42.57 -9.72 -4.20
CA PHE A 575 41.24 -10.28 -4.27
C PHE A 575 40.50 -10.12 -2.96
N ILE A 576 39.18 -9.84 -3.03
CA ILE A 576 38.30 -9.99 -1.90
C ILE A 576 38.18 -11.47 -1.50
N ASP A 577 37.86 -11.75 -0.25
CA ASP A 577 37.84 -13.10 0.33
C ASP A 577 37.04 -14.11 -0.51
N ALA A 578 35.85 -13.69 -1.02
CA ALA A 578 35.01 -14.56 -1.84
C ALA A 578 35.72 -15.02 -3.14
N ASN A 579 36.35 -14.08 -3.83
CA ASN A 579 37.07 -14.35 -5.08
C ASN A 579 38.35 -15.09 -4.81
N PHE A 580 39.11 -14.78 -3.76
CA PHE A 580 40.30 -15.47 -3.37
C PHE A 580 40.03 -16.94 -3.01
N ASN A 581 39.00 -17.16 -2.18
CA ASN A 581 38.59 -18.53 -1.80
C ASN A 581 38.20 -19.36 -3.04
N PHE A 582 37.51 -18.72 -3.99
CA PHE A 582 37.14 -19.38 -5.24
C PHE A 582 38.36 -19.68 -6.12
N LEU A 583 39.36 -18.77 -6.21
CA LEU A 583 40.62 -19.01 -6.90
C LEU A 583 41.37 -20.20 -6.29
N VAL A 584 41.50 -20.26 -4.96
CA VAL A 584 42.13 -21.38 -4.25
C VAL A 584 41.42 -22.69 -4.57
N ALA A 585 40.08 -22.69 -4.55
CA ALA A 585 39.28 -23.88 -4.86
C ALA A 585 39.47 -24.33 -6.34
N CYS A 586 39.46 -23.39 -7.30
CA CYS A 586 39.70 -23.68 -8.71
C CYS A 586 41.12 -24.24 -8.94
N MET A 587 42.12 -23.63 -8.35
CA MET A 587 43.53 -24.12 -8.48
C MET A 587 43.67 -25.52 -7.84
N ALA A 588 43.08 -25.77 -6.68
CA ALA A 588 43.12 -27.08 -6.04
C ALA A 588 42.46 -28.15 -6.93
N GLU A 589 41.28 -27.86 -7.48
CA GLU A 589 40.58 -28.78 -8.38
C GLU A 589 41.35 -29.05 -9.66
N SER A 590 41.88 -28.01 -10.28
CA SER A 590 42.62 -28.14 -11.53
C SER A 590 43.95 -28.88 -11.33
N ILE A 591 44.65 -28.63 -10.19
CA ILE A 591 45.86 -29.40 -9.82
C ILE A 591 45.51 -30.88 -9.59
N ALA A 592 44.40 -31.14 -8.86
CA ALA A 592 43.94 -32.51 -8.62
C ALA A 592 43.67 -33.27 -9.91
N ILE A 593 42.94 -32.65 -10.85
CA ILE A 593 42.65 -33.22 -12.17
C ILE A 593 43.95 -33.45 -12.97
N ARG A 594 44.90 -32.52 -12.93
CA ARG A 594 46.15 -32.63 -13.63
C ARG A 594 47.02 -33.76 -13.10
N ILE A 595 47.17 -33.88 -11.77
CA ILE A 595 47.87 -34.98 -11.12
C ILE A 595 47.20 -36.31 -11.51
N GLU A 596 45.88 -36.44 -11.40
CA GLU A 596 45.13 -37.64 -11.76
C GLU A 596 45.44 -38.06 -13.22
N SER A 597 45.41 -37.10 -14.14
CA SER A 597 45.72 -37.34 -15.55
C SER A 597 47.15 -37.91 -15.76
N ILE A 598 48.15 -37.37 -15.06
CA ILE A 598 49.53 -37.81 -15.14
C ILE A 598 49.68 -39.19 -14.49
N LEU A 599 49.07 -39.46 -13.35
CA LEU A 599 49.06 -40.77 -12.71
C LEU A 599 48.66 -41.88 -13.69
N PHE A 600 47.54 -41.66 -14.40
CA PHE A 600 47.02 -42.66 -15.33
C PHE A 600 47.79 -42.78 -16.67
N SER A 601 48.63 -41.80 -17.01
CA SER A 601 49.34 -41.80 -18.30
C SER A 601 50.71 -42.43 -18.24
N SER A 602 51.50 -42.19 -17.18
CA SER A 602 52.94 -42.50 -17.22
C SER A 602 53.51 -43.22 -15.99
N LEU A 603 52.72 -43.21 -14.83
CA LEU A 603 53.30 -43.66 -13.58
C LEU A 603 53.00 -45.14 -13.26
N ARG A 604 53.95 -45.81 -12.52
CA ARG A 604 53.76 -47.12 -11.92
C ARG A 604 54.15 -47.06 -10.45
N PHE A 605 53.46 -47.87 -9.66
CA PHE A 605 53.57 -47.87 -8.21
C PHE A 605 53.84 -49.30 -7.67
N ASN A 606 54.52 -49.37 -6.56
CA ASN A 606 54.41 -50.45 -5.63
C ASN A 606 53.77 -49.92 -4.33
N GLN A 607 53.56 -50.77 -3.31
CA GLN A 607 52.90 -50.36 -2.07
C GLN A 607 53.66 -49.20 -1.41
N LEU A 608 54.98 -49.26 -1.26
CA LEU A 608 55.78 -48.20 -0.66
C LEU A 608 55.70 -46.89 -1.42
N GLY A 609 55.66 -46.97 -2.76
CA GLY A 609 55.45 -45.81 -3.61
C GLY A 609 54.02 -45.20 -3.43
N GLY A 610 53.01 -46.04 -3.21
CA GLY A 610 51.64 -45.59 -2.86
C GLY A 610 51.59 -44.82 -1.53
N LEU A 611 52.26 -45.36 -0.50
CA LEU A 611 52.37 -44.69 0.84
C LEU A 611 53.16 -43.37 0.73
N HIS A 612 54.19 -43.32 -0.09
CA HIS A 612 54.94 -42.07 -0.33
C HIS A 612 54.09 -41.02 -1.04
N PHE A 613 53.35 -41.39 -2.09
CA PHE A 613 52.43 -40.50 -2.80
C PHE A 613 51.34 -40.01 -1.87
N GLU A 614 50.78 -40.84 -1.01
CA GLU A 614 49.76 -40.43 -0.04
C GLU A 614 50.31 -39.36 0.93
N ARG A 615 51.54 -39.48 1.39
CA ARG A 615 52.22 -38.48 2.23
C ARG A 615 52.37 -37.15 1.48
N GLU A 616 52.80 -37.21 0.18
CA GLU A 616 52.91 -36.04 -0.68
C GLU A 616 51.57 -35.36 -0.91
N LEU A 617 50.51 -36.12 -1.17
CA LEU A 617 49.17 -35.60 -1.35
C LEU A 617 48.65 -34.88 -0.08
N ARG A 618 48.92 -35.44 1.11
CA ARG A 618 48.58 -34.78 2.40
C ARG A 618 49.31 -33.44 2.54
N ALA A 619 50.57 -33.32 2.09
CA ALA A 619 51.32 -32.07 2.10
C ALA A 619 50.67 -31.02 1.20
N ILE A 620 50.28 -31.44 -0.03
CA ILE A 620 49.60 -30.55 -0.98
C ILE A 620 48.26 -30.04 -0.40
N ILE A 621 47.41 -30.92 0.18
CA ILE A 621 46.14 -30.56 0.81
C ILE A 621 46.39 -29.63 1.98
N SER A 622 47.43 -29.90 2.81
CA SER A 622 47.77 -29.03 3.93
C SER A 622 48.17 -27.63 3.50
N GLN A 623 48.94 -27.50 2.41
CA GLN A 623 49.33 -26.18 1.88
C GLN A 623 48.13 -25.35 1.47
N PHE A 624 47.19 -25.95 0.72
CA PHE A 624 45.95 -25.24 0.37
C PHE A 624 45.12 -24.85 1.59
N SER A 625 45.08 -25.70 2.63
CA SER A 625 44.35 -25.42 3.85
C SER A 625 44.95 -24.25 4.65
N CYS A 626 46.22 -23.86 4.44
CA CYS A 626 46.81 -22.65 5.03
C CYS A 626 46.25 -21.35 4.46
N PHE A 627 45.65 -21.36 3.28
CA PHE A 627 45.09 -20.18 2.61
C PHE A 627 43.58 -20.00 2.88
N LEU A 628 42.90 -21.05 3.32
CA LEU A 628 41.43 -21.05 3.56
C LEU A 628 41.08 -21.34 5.00
N ASN A 629 39.99 -20.75 5.46
CA ASN A 629 39.42 -21.05 6.77
C ASN A 629 38.51 -22.32 6.78
N HIS A 630 38.36 -22.98 5.61
CA HIS A 630 37.56 -24.19 5.43
C HIS A 630 38.34 -25.26 4.67
N SER A 631 37.90 -26.51 4.75
CA SER A 631 38.62 -27.65 4.19
C SER A 631 38.56 -27.68 2.67
N VAL A 632 39.70 -27.86 2.01
CA VAL A 632 39.82 -28.09 0.57
C VAL A 632 39.77 -29.59 0.21
N ARG A 633 39.66 -30.46 1.22
CA ARG A 633 39.71 -31.92 1.05
C ARG A 633 38.74 -32.46 0.01
N GLU A 634 37.57 -31.81 -0.11
CA GLU A 634 36.55 -32.21 -1.09
C GLU A 634 37.07 -32.19 -2.54
N LYS A 635 37.97 -31.26 -2.88
CA LYS A 635 38.57 -31.16 -4.23
C LYS A 635 39.60 -32.28 -4.51
N PHE A 636 40.15 -32.91 -3.47
CA PHE A 636 41.11 -33.96 -3.54
C PHE A 636 40.54 -35.35 -3.20
N VAL A 637 39.24 -35.49 -3.00
CA VAL A 637 38.62 -36.78 -2.57
C VAL A 637 39.00 -37.91 -3.55
N ARG A 638 38.88 -37.69 -4.85
CA ARG A 638 39.23 -38.70 -5.86
C ARG A 638 40.69 -39.12 -5.77
N LEU A 639 41.62 -38.15 -5.70
CA LEU A 639 43.06 -38.44 -5.55
C LEU A 639 43.37 -39.13 -4.20
N THR A 640 42.67 -38.76 -3.12
CA THR A 640 42.80 -39.43 -1.83
C THR A 640 42.37 -40.89 -1.91
N GLN A 641 41.27 -41.17 -2.61
CA GLN A 641 40.83 -42.56 -2.85
C GLN A 641 41.79 -43.32 -3.77
N ILE A 642 42.34 -42.67 -4.80
CA ILE A 642 43.40 -43.25 -5.63
C ILE A 642 44.64 -43.57 -4.77
N GLY A 643 45.09 -42.63 -3.92
CA GLY A 643 46.20 -42.84 -3.02
C GLY A 643 45.98 -44.02 -2.09
N MET A 644 44.75 -44.13 -1.52
CA MET A 644 44.35 -45.25 -0.64
C MET A 644 44.44 -46.61 -1.37
N ILE A 645 43.97 -46.68 -2.62
CA ILE A 645 44.08 -47.90 -3.44
C ILE A 645 45.55 -48.23 -3.73
N LEU A 646 46.37 -47.19 -4.03
CA LEU A 646 47.80 -47.38 -4.34
C LEU A 646 48.61 -47.78 -3.08
N SER A 647 48.21 -47.46 -1.87
CA SER A 647 48.89 -47.77 -0.63
C SER A 647 48.39 -49.06 0.05
N SER A 648 47.26 -49.63 -0.39
CA SER A 648 46.69 -50.86 0.17
C SER A 648 47.62 -52.06 0.05
N GLU A 649 47.58 -52.93 1.06
CA GLU A 649 48.46 -54.14 1.12
C GLU A 649 48.02 -55.20 0.12
N SER A 650 46.70 -55.36 -0.05
CA SER A 650 46.16 -56.41 -0.90
C SER A 650 44.93 -55.95 -1.67
N VAL A 651 44.63 -56.69 -2.75
CA VAL A 651 43.41 -56.45 -3.54
C VAL A 651 42.14 -56.74 -2.72
N SER A 652 42.22 -57.70 -1.75
CA SER A 652 41.09 -58.03 -0.90
C SER A 652 40.69 -56.88 0.04
N GLU A 653 41.66 -56.12 0.52
CA GLU A 653 41.43 -54.94 1.37
C GLU A 653 40.66 -53.85 0.58
N ILE A 654 40.94 -53.67 -0.69
CA ILE A 654 40.25 -52.70 -1.52
C ILE A 654 38.82 -53.12 -1.75
N PHE A 655 38.53 -54.42 -1.93
CA PHE A 655 37.18 -54.92 -2.07
C PHE A 655 36.39 -54.86 -0.78
N GLU A 656 37.01 -55.09 0.38
CA GLU A 656 36.37 -54.89 1.69
C GLU A 656 35.91 -53.46 1.86
N TYR A 657 36.73 -52.46 1.53
CA TYR A 657 36.33 -51.04 1.56
C TYR A 657 35.28 -50.70 0.51
N TRP A 658 35.21 -51.43 -0.59
CA TRP A 658 34.24 -51.20 -1.65
C TRP A 658 32.88 -51.84 -1.35
N GLU A 659 32.85 -53.05 -0.80
CA GLU A 659 31.63 -53.80 -0.49
C GLU A 659 30.96 -53.32 0.79
N ASP A 660 31.72 -52.68 1.67
CA ASP A 660 31.22 -52.18 2.97
C ASP A 660 30.38 -50.92 2.79
N ASN A 661 29.20 -51.10 2.15
CA ASN A 661 28.19 -50.03 1.93
C ASN A 661 27.61 -49.48 3.25
N THR A 662 28.01 -50.00 4.42
CA THR A 662 27.59 -49.56 5.74
C THR A 662 28.57 -48.60 6.40
N GLY A 663 29.73 -48.40 5.80
CA GLY A 663 30.83 -47.61 6.33
C GLY A 663 30.81 -46.14 5.90
N SER A 664 31.54 -45.33 6.59
CA SER A 664 31.67 -43.88 6.54
C SER A 664 32.31 -43.36 5.23
N LEU A 665 32.63 -44.19 4.24
CA LEU A 665 33.37 -43.79 3.01
C LEU A 665 32.42 -43.75 1.82
N ILE A 666 32.10 -42.53 1.32
CA ILE A 666 31.38 -42.37 0.05
C ILE A 666 32.43 -42.43 -1.09
N TRP A 667 32.33 -43.44 -1.97
CA TRP A 667 33.22 -43.56 -3.13
C TRP A 667 32.86 -42.56 -4.24
N HIS A 668 33.87 -41.81 -4.70
CA HIS A 668 33.77 -40.88 -5.83
C HIS A 668 34.40 -41.46 -7.10
N LEU A 669 35.04 -42.62 -7.01
CA LEU A 669 35.58 -43.37 -8.15
C LEU A 669 34.57 -44.42 -8.62
N THR A 670 34.43 -44.57 -9.91
CA THR A 670 33.65 -45.66 -10.52
C THR A 670 34.41 -46.99 -10.43
N GLU A 671 33.71 -48.12 -10.51
CA GLU A 671 34.33 -49.45 -10.51
C GLU A 671 35.42 -49.57 -11.61
N GLY A 672 35.18 -49.01 -12.81
CA GLY A 672 36.16 -49.00 -13.88
C GLY A 672 37.42 -48.19 -13.55
N GLU A 673 37.28 -47.07 -12.80
CA GLU A 673 38.41 -46.26 -12.36
C GLU A 673 39.18 -46.94 -11.25
N ILE A 674 38.53 -47.64 -10.34
CA ILE A 674 39.18 -48.45 -9.32
C ILE A 674 40.03 -49.55 -9.95
N LYS A 675 39.46 -50.32 -10.87
CA LYS A 675 40.16 -51.35 -11.63
C LYS A 675 41.36 -50.75 -12.41
N ARG A 676 41.18 -49.59 -13.04
CA ARG A 676 42.25 -48.87 -13.70
C ARG A 676 43.35 -48.45 -12.74
N THR A 677 43.00 -47.94 -11.54
CA THR A 677 43.98 -47.57 -10.50
C THR A 677 44.79 -48.79 -10.03
N MET A 678 44.15 -49.92 -9.83
CA MET A 678 44.83 -51.18 -9.49
C MET A 678 45.85 -51.62 -10.57
N THR A 679 45.62 -51.33 -11.86
CA THR A 679 46.57 -51.62 -12.92
C THR A 679 47.85 -50.78 -12.87
N LEU A 680 47.88 -49.67 -12.13
CA LEU A 680 49.07 -48.87 -11.90
C LEU A 680 50.04 -49.54 -10.93
N ARG A 681 49.58 -50.49 -10.10
CA ARG A 681 50.38 -51.27 -9.16
C ARG A 681 51.09 -52.42 -9.91
N SER A 682 52.41 -52.42 -9.88
CA SER A 682 53.25 -53.43 -10.55
C SER A 682 53.18 -54.78 -9.84
N ASP A 683 52.95 -54.80 -8.54
CA ASP A 683 52.82 -55.98 -7.68
C ASP A 683 51.46 -56.65 -7.79
N PHE A 684 50.41 -55.95 -8.22
CA PHE A 684 49.07 -56.52 -8.48
C PHE A 684 48.97 -57.24 -9.84
N LYS A 685 49.98 -57.17 -10.72
CA LYS A 685 50.00 -57.80 -12.06
C LYS A 685 49.90 -59.33 -12.04
N LYS A 686 49.99 -59.97 -10.89
CA LYS A 686 49.88 -61.46 -10.78
C LYS A 686 48.41 -61.89 -10.60
N PHE A 687 47.48 -60.99 -10.37
CA PHE A 687 46.03 -61.29 -10.26
C PHE A 687 45.44 -61.16 -11.67
N SER A 688 45.38 -62.28 -12.39
CA SER A 688 44.66 -62.44 -13.64
C SER A 688 43.17 -62.17 -13.36
N MET A 689 42.55 -61.28 -14.15
CA MET A 689 41.08 -61.12 -14.19
C MET A 689 40.44 -62.42 -14.67
N LYS A 690 40.27 -63.35 -13.76
CA LYS A 690 39.39 -64.51 -13.86
C LYS A 690 38.84 -64.74 -12.45
N ASP A 691 37.73 -64.02 -12.18
CA ASP A 691 36.53 -64.42 -11.46
C ASP A 691 35.64 -63.18 -11.25
#